data_1e78348de6997238669482d3c7b6c5b2
#
_entry.id   1e78348de6997238669482d3c7b6c5b2
#
_cell.length_a   1.000
_cell.length_b   1.000
_cell.length_c   1.000
_cell.angle_alpha   90.00
_cell.angle_beta   90.00
_cell.angle_gamma   90.00
#
_symmetry.space_group_name_H-M   'P 1'
#
loop_
_entity.id
_entity.type
_entity.pdbx_description
1 polymer ?
#
loop_
_entity_poly.entity_id
_entity_poly.type
_entity_poly.pdbx_seq_one_letter_code
_entity_poly.pdbx_strand_id
1 'polypeptide(L)'
;MLCSIACVMAAPAEKIYKVTSPDGTLKVEVKLNHKISYSVYSGDNLLLSDCSLSLKLANGEVGFSPRVKKAKTTLVDETVKRPIAMKNAEVRNHYNLLSLTMDDNYGVEFRVYDTGFAYRFILSKGGEIEVLHEDFTVNFPANYKAHISRTPRFKTSYEYRYTHTTTEEYGYREEMNYLPALLEAPSGEKILISEANLRDYPAMFLRSTGNNGMTSIFPKCPIEVEDEGDRSQKILKEADYIAKTSGTRDMPWRMFVVAKQDKQILEQEMVFNLSDPNEIGDTSWIRPGKVAWDWWNRWQVWGVDFRAGINFETYKYYIDFASKYGIEYIIMDEGWARNTRDPFNSNPDINLPELIKYGKSKNVDIVLWLTWLTTEKNFSLFEKFAEWGIAGVKIDFMDRSDQWMVNFYERVAKEAAKHKLFVDFHGSFKPAGLERRYPNVISYEGVLGLEQGGNCKPDNSIYLPFIRNAVGPMDFTPGSMFSAQPEDNRSTRSNAMGTGTRAYQMALYVVFESAIQMLADTPSRYLQEHECTEYIASVPVVWDETKVLDAKVGEYVVTARRKGEKWFVGAITNQDGRTVDVNLDFLKDGNHTLTSFEDGINADRQAMDYKKRTSEVSNKTKLSIKMVRNGGWCGVIE
;
A
#
# COMPACT_ATOMS: atom_id res chain seq x y z
N MET A 1 27.88 -8.85 -66.29
CA MET A 1 26.92 -9.62 -65.48
C MET A 1 27.49 -9.71 -64.04
N LEU A 2 27.16 -8.75 -63.18
CA LEU A 2 27.56 -8.77 -61.80
C LEU A 2 26.42 -9.47 -60.98
N CYS A 3 26.75 -10.64 -60.44
CA CYS A 3 25.86 -11.38 -59.61
C CYS A 3 25.96 -10.82 -58.18
N SER A 4 24.96 -10.06 -57.71
CA SER A 4 24.87 -9.60 -56.34
C SER A 4 24.44 -10.79 -55.46
N ILE A 5 25.38 -11.31 -54.67
CA ILE A 5 25.05 -12.29 -53.62
C ILE A 5 24.41 -11.52 -52.47
N ALA A 6 23.10 -11.57 -52.37
CA ALA A 6 22.37 -11.14 -51.18
C ALA A 6 22.68 -12.14 -50.06
N CYS A 7 23.49 -11.73 -49.10
CA CYS A 7 23.69 -12.48 -47.85
C CYS A 7 22.41 -12.41 -47.05
N VAL A 8 21.55 -13.41 -47.13
CA VAL A 8 20.40 -13.59 -46.23
C VAL A 8 20.98 -13.97 -44.89
N MET A 9 21.11 -13.02 -43.98
CA MET A 9 21.39 -13.33 -42.61
C MET A 9 20.21 -14.15 -42.06
N ALA A 10 20.46 -15.41 -41.77
CA ALA A 10 19.48 -16.24 -41.08
C ALA A 10 19.10 -15.57 -39.73
N ALA A 11 17.82 -15.40 -39.49
CA ALA A 11 17.35 -14.93 -38.19
C ALA A 11 17.92 -15.83 -37.08
N PRO A 12 18.38 -15.27 -35.95
CA PRO A 12 18.88 -16.08 -34.86
C PRO A 12 17.82 -17.07 -34.42
N ALA A 13 18.20 -18.35 -34.24
CA ALA A 13 17.27 -19.38 -33.79
C ALA A 13 16.67 -18.99 -32.46
N GLU A 14 15.34 -19.06 -32.36
CA GLU A 14 14.59 -18.76 -31.14
C GLU A 14 15.06 -19.69 -30.01
N LYS A 15 15.42 -19.10 -28.86
CA LYS A 15 15.83 -19.84 -27.67
C LYS A 15 14.83 -19.60 -26.55
N ILE A 16 14.28 -20.67 -25.99
CA ILE A 16 13.27 -20.63 -24.94
C ILE A 16 13.84 -21.17 -23.63
N TYR A 17 13.68 -20.39 -22.55
CA TYR A 17 13.95 -20.80 -21.19
C TYR A 17 12.66 -20.90 -20.42
N LYS A 18 12.53 -21.96 -19.58
CA LYS A 18 11.32 -22.20 -18.79
C LYS A 18 11.67 -22.21 -17.33
N VAL A 19 10.82 -21.58 -16.52
CA VAL A 19 10.87 -21.65 -15.06
C VAL A 19 9.45 -21.78 -14.52
N THR A 20 9.26 -22.66 -13.54
CA THR A 20 7.97 -22.91 -12.89
C THR A 20 8.00 -22.45 -11.45
N SER A 21 6.83 -22.23 -10.85
CA SER A 21 6.70 -22.12 -9.39
C SER A 21 7.15 -23.42 -8.70
N PRO A 22 7.51 -23.37 -7.41
CA PRO A 22 7.88 -24.57 -6.66
C PRO A 22 6.80 -25.66 -6.65
N ASP A 23 5.52 -25.29 -6.60
CA ASP A 23 4.37 -26.20 -6.69
C ASP A 23 4.04 -26.65 -8.14
N GLY A 24 4.74 -26.11 -9.15
CA GLY A 24 4.57 -26.41 -10.57
C GLY A 24 3.32 -25.83 -11.23
N THR A 25 2.52 -25.03 -10.52
CA THR A 25 1.23 -24.53 -11.05
C THR A 25 1.35 -23.32 -11.94
N LEU A 26 2.39 -22.49 -11.75
CA LEU A 26 2.69 -21.32 -12.56
C LEU A 26 3.94 -21.57 -13.40
N LYS A 27 3.90 -21.22 -14.68
CA LYS A 27 5.02 -21.38 -15.61
C LYS A 27 5.28 -20.08 -16.35
N VAL A 28 6.54 -19.65 -16.41
CA VAL A 28 7.03 -18.55 -17.23
C VAL A 28 7.95 -19.09 -18.33
N GLU A 29 7.64 -18.79 -19.59
CA GLU A 29 8.46 -19.10 -20.75
C GLU A 29 9.09 -17.81 -21.27
N VAL A 30 10.42 -17.74 -21.18
CA VAL A 30 11.22 -16.59 -21.65
C VAL A 30 11.79 -16.91 -23.01
N LYS A 31 11.40 -16.13 -24.01
CA LYS A 31 11.84 -16.27 -25.41
C LYS A 31 12.89 -15.22 -25.76
N LEU A 32 13.95 -15.66 -26.41
CA LEU A 32 15.04 -14.81 -26.87
C LEU A 32 15.13 -14.88 -28.41
N ASN A 33 14.81 -13.77 -29.04
CA ASN A 33 14.97 -13.57 -30.49
C ASN A 33 15.53 -12.17 -30.74
N HIS A 34 14.83 -11.27 -31.43
CA HIS A 34 15.24 -9.86 -31.62
C HIS A 34 15.15 -9.06 -30.30
N LYS A 35 14.31 -9.46 -29.38
CA LYS A 35 14.19 -8.94 -28.01
C LYS A 35 13.85 -10.04 -27.03
N ILE A 36 13.94 -9.71 -25.75
CA ILE A 36 13.47 -10.58 -24.70
C ILE A 36 11.95 -10.44 -24.63
N SER A 37 11.24 -11.57 -24.70
CA SER A 37 9.81 -11.63 -24.43
C SER A 37 9.49 -12.79 -23.50
N TYR A 38 8.28 -12.79 -22.90
CA TYR A 38 7.85 -13.86 -22.04
C TYR A 38 6.35 -14.13 -22.17
N SER A 39 5.97 -15.36 -21.87
CA SER A 39 4.58 -15.79 -21.74
C SER A 39 4.37 -16.50 -20.41
N VAL A 40 3.18 -16.37 -19.83
CA VAL A 40 2.85 -16.89 -18.49
C VAL A 40 1.63 -17.79 -18.57
N TYR A 41 1.73 -18.93 -17.89
CA TYR A 41 0.69 -19.96 -17.86
C TYR A 41 0.36 -20.31 -16.40
N SER A 42 -0.93 -20.50 -16.12
CA SER A 42 -1.44 -21.13 -14.91
C SER A 42 -2.05 -22.49 -15.28
N GLY A 43 -1.32 -23.58 -14.96
CA GLY A 43 -1.61 -24.88 -15.58
C GLY A 43 -1.53 -24.79 -17.10
N ASP A 44 -2.64 -25.09 -17.78
CA ASP A 44 -2.77 -25.00 -19.25
C ASP A 44 -3.28 -23.63 -19.74
N ASN A 45 -3.74 -22.76 -18.83
CA ASN A 45 -4.28 -21.45 -19.19
C ASN A 45 -3.16 -20.46 -19.51
N LEU A 46 -3.12 -19.94 -20.75
CA LEU A 46 -2.26 -18.83 -21.12
C LEU A 46 -2.83 -17.54 -20.54
N LEU A 47 -2.09 -16.91 -19.64
CA LEU A 47 -2.52 -15.68 -18.97
C LEU A 47 -1.91 -14.42 -19.57
N LEU A 48 -0.64 -14.47 -19.99
CA LEU A 48 0.06 -13.38 -20.63
C LEU A 48 0.79 -13.93 -21.85
N SER A 49 0.73 -13.21 -23.00
CA SER A 49 1.24 -13.68 -24.29
C SER A 49 2.25 -12.73 -24.89
N ASP A 50 3.47 -13.23 -25.15
CA ASP A 50 4.55 -12.48 -25.82
C ASP A 50 4.76 -11.05 -25.27
N CYS A 51 4.77 -10.93 -23.96
CA CYS A 51 5.05 -9.69 -23.25
C CYS A 51 6.52 -9.30 -23.45
N SER A 52 6.82 -8.03 -23.69
CA SER A 52 8.19 -7.59 -23.97
C SER A 52 8.81 -6.78 -22.84
N LEU A 53 10.13 -6.85 -22.73
CA LEU A 53 10.93 -6.09 -21.77
C LEU A 53 12.26 -5.65 -22.39
N SER A 54 12.60 -4.37 -22.20
CA SER A 54 13.88 -3.80 -22.63
C SER A 54 14.14 -2.45 -21.95
N LEU A 55 15.39 -1.98 -22.02
CA LEU A 55 15.77 -0.63 -21.60
C LEU A 55 16.42 0.08 -22.78
N LYS A 56 16.03 1.32 -23.04
CA LYS A 56 16.71 2.23 -23.93
C LYS A 56 17.57 3.18 -23.10
N LEU A 57 18.88 3.10 -23.30
CA LEU A 57 19.86 3.97 -22.65
C LEU A 57 20.31 5.05 -23.63
N ALA A 58 20.88 6.14 -23.12
CA ALA A 58 21.46 7.19 -23.98
C ALA A 58 22.61 6.66 -24.88
N ASN A 59 23.30 5.62 -24.42
CA ASN A 59 24.46 5.04 -25.10
C ASN A 59 24.29 3.56 -25.48
N GLY A 60 23.05 3.08 -25.66
CA GLY A 60 22.77 1.71 -26.07
C GLY A 60 21.41 1.19 -25.63
N GLU A 61 21.24 -0.11 -25.79
CA GLU A 61 19.98 -0.80 -25.50
C GLU A 61 20.26 -2.07 -24.67
N VAL A 62 19.30 -2.46 -23.84
CA VAL A 62 19.32 -3.69 -23.04
C VAL A 62 18.09 -4.50 -23.38
N GLY A 63 18.26 -5.80 -23.59
CA GLY A 63 17.15 -6.68 -23.96
C GLY A 63 16.95 -6.84 -25.47
N PHE A 64 17.75 -6.19 -26.31
CA PHE A 64 17.74 -6.37 -27.76
C PHE A 64 18.83 -7.32 -28.23
N SER A 65 18.53 -8.15 -29.23
CA SER A 65 19.43 -9.18 -29.80
C SER A 65 20.19 -9.96 -28.70
N PRO A 66 19.48 -10.48 -27.66
CA PRO A 66 20.09 -11.01 -26.46
C PRO A 66 20.91 -12.27 -26.75
N ARG A 67 22.12 -12.33 -26.22
CA ARG A 67 23.00 -13.51 -26.29
C ARG A 67 23.34 -13.97 -24.88
N VAL A 68 22.85 -15.17 -24.52
CA VAL A 68 23.05 -15.74 -23.18
C VAL A 68 24.44 -16.37 -23.07
N LYS A 69 25.23 -15.89 -22.15
CA LYS A 69 26.50 -16.48 -21.66
C LYS A 69 26.25 -17.63 -20.73
N LYS A 70 25.33 -17.43 -19.77
CA LYS A 70 25.05 -18.40 -18.72
C LYS A 70 23.58 -18.34 -18.34
N ALA A 71 22.97 -19.50 -18.19
CA ALA A 71 21.64 -19.67 -17.63
C ALA A 71 21.72 -20.57 -16.40
N LYS A 72 21.01 -20.20 -15.33
CA LYS A 72 20.94 -20.99 -14.10
C LYS A 72 19.55 -20.90 -13.52
N THR A 73 19.01 -22.05 -13.09
CA THR A 73 17.79 -22.10 -12.25
C THR A 73 18.18 -22.54 -10.85
N THR A 74 17.60 -21.89 -9.82
CA THR A 74 17.89 -22.15 -8.41
C THR A 74 16.60 -22.07 -7.61
N LEU A 75 16.31 -23.09 -6.81
CA LEU A 75 15.24 -23.05 -5.80
C LEU A 75 15.76 -22.30 -4.57
N VAL A 76 14.95 -21.35 -4.08
CA VAL A 76 15.17 -20.64 -2.82
C VAL A 76 13.98 -20.93 -1.90
N ASP A 77 14.27 -21.32 -0.67
CA ASP A 77 13.28 -21.52 0.39
C ASP A 77 13.88 -21.04 1.71
N GLU A 78 13.46 -19.89 2.15
CA GLU A 78 13.93 -19.25 3.38
C GLU A 78 12.79 -18.60 4.13
N THR A 79 12.92 -18.45 5.44
CA THR A 79 11.97 -17.68 6.26
C THR A 79 12.64 -16.42 6.77
N VAL A 80 12.01 -15.30 6.54
CA VAL A 80 12.50 -13.97 6.95
C VAL A 80 11.63 -13.43 8.08
N LYS A 81 12.27 -13.08 9.19
CA LYS A 81 11.58 -12.41 10.30
C LYS A 81 11.36 -10.94 9.94
N ARG A 82 10.14 -10.47 10.11
CA ARG A 82 9.75 -9.09 9.79
C ARG A 82 9.96 -8.19 11.01
N PRO A 83 10.73 -7.09 10.90
CA PRO A 83 10.95 -6.16 12.02
C PRO A 83 9.64 -5.54 12.55
N ILE A 84 8.76 -5.12 11.63
CA ILE A 84 7.42 -4.60 11.94
C ILE A 84 6.40 -5.57 11.30
N ALA A 85 5.78 -6.38 12.12
CA ALA A 85 4.94 -7.50 11.69
C ALA A 85 3.52 -7.04 11.26
N MET A 86 3.42 -6.28 10.19
CA MET A 86 2.15 -5.69 9.72
C MET A 86 1.11 -6.73 9.31
N LYS A 87 1.53 -7.86 8.75
CA LYS A 87 0.67 -8.98 8.32
C LYS A 87 1.05 -10.29 9.03
N ASN A 88 2.31 -10.67 8.95
CA ASN A 88 2.88 -11.86 9.57
C ASN A 88 4.22 -11.51 10.20
N ALA A 89 4.55 -12.14 11.34
CA ALA A 89 5.84 -11.96 12.00
C ALA A 89 6.99 -12.62 11.24
N GLU A 90 6.68 -13.72 10.55
CA GLU A 90 7.61 -14.46 9.72
C GLU A 90 7.03 -14.63 8.31
N VAL A 91 7.87 -14.42 7.31
CA VAL A 91 7.50 -14.47 5.89
C VAL A 91 8.34 -15.51 5.19
N ARG A 92 7.70 -16.52 4.60
CA ARG A 92 8.37 -17.50 3.76
C ARG A 92 8.69 -16.89 2.39
N ASN A 93 9.93 -16.98 1.96
CA ASN A 93 10.39 -16.55 0.65
C ASN A 93 10.76 -17.78 -0.17
N HIS A 94 9.79 -18.33 -0.93
CA HIS A 94 9.89 -19.61 -1.61
C HIS A 94 9.60 -19.45 -3.10
N TYR A 95 10.63 -19.62 -3.92
CA TYR A 95 10.53 -19.39 -5.37
C TYR A 95 11.62 -20.14 -6.16
N ASN A 96 11.38 -20.35 -7.44
CA ASN A 96 12.43 -20.69 -8.40
C ASN A 96 12.95 -19.43 -9.07
N LEU A 97 14.29 -19.26 -9.09
CA LEU A 97 14.99 -18.18 -9.75
C LEU A 97 15.57 -18.67 -11.08
N LEU A 98 15.15 -18.10 -12.19
CA LEU A 98 15.87 -18.18 -13.46
C LEU A 98 16.76 -16.93 -13.60
N SER A 99 18.08 -17.13 -13.66
CA SER A 99 19.07 -16.07 -13.89
C SER A 99 19.74 -16.29 -15.23
N LEU A 100 19.59 -15.29 -16.12
CA LEU A 100 20.21 -15.25 -17.46
C LEU A 100 21.28 -14.17 -17.48
N THR A 101 22.54 -14.55 -17.59
CA THR A 101 23.66 -13.62 -17.81
C THR A 101 23.89 -13.45 -19.29
N MET A 102 23.90 -12.21 -19.77
CA MET A 102 24.03 -11.86 -21.19
C MET A 102 25.46 -11.40 -21.54
N ASP A 103 25.79 -11.41 -22.83
CA ASP A 103 27.12 -11.01 -23.31
C ASP A 103 27.43 -9.52 -23.10
N ASP A 104 26.43 -8.64 -23.18
CA ASP A 104 26.59 -7.18 -23.16
C ASP A 104 26.48 -6.60 -21.74
N ASN A 105 27.15 -7.20 -20.76
CA ASN A 105 27.27 -6.72 -19.38
C ASN A 105 25.92 -6.40 -18.73
N TYR A 106 24.94 -7.28 -18.91
CA TYR A 106 23.67 -7.26 -18.19
C TYR A 106 23.16 -8.67 -17.95
N GLY A 107 22.17 -8.80 -17.11
CA GLY A 107 21.42 -10.01 -16.90
C GLY A 107 19.93 -9.74 -16.73
N VAL A 108 19.15 -10.81 -16.74
CA VAL A 108 17.72 -10.77 -16.42
C VAL A 108 17.44 -11.88 -15.42
N GLU A 109 16.71 -11.54 -14.39
CA GLU A 109 16.23 -12.48 -13.37
C GLU A 109 14.72 -12.60 -13.42
N PHE A 110 14.21 -13.83 -13.32
CA PHE A 110 12.81 -14.16 -13.10
C PHE A 110 12.70 -14.94 -11.80
N ARG A 111 11.93 -14.44 -10.83
CA ARG A 111 11.52 -15.19 -9.64
C ARG A 111 10.08 -15.64 -9.82
N VAL A 112 9.82 -16.93 -9.70
CA VAL A 112 8.48 -17.50 -9.85
C VAL A 112 8.08 -18.15 -8.54
N TYR A 113 7.05 -17.59 -7.91
CA TYR A 113 6.43 -18.01 -6.66
C TYR A 113 5.16 -18.82 -6.97
N ASP A 114 4.61 -19.50 -5.98
CA ASP A 114 3.32 -20.24 -6.12
C ASP A 114 2.13 -19.28 -6.37
N THR A 115 2.27 -18.01 -5.99
CA THR A 115 1.24 -16.96 -6.13
C THR A 115 1.64 -15.81 -7.05
N GLY A 116 2.63 -15.99 -7.92
CA GLY A 116 3.02 -14.93 -8.84
C GLY A 116 4.45 -15.02 -9.36
N PHE A 117 4.86 -14.01 -10.08
CA PHE A 117 6.23 -13.90 -10.58
C PHE A 117 6.69 -12.44 -10.64
N ALA A 118 8.00 -12.27 -10.70
CA ALA A 118 8.59 -10.95 -10.94
C ALA A 118 9.85 -11.09 -11.81
N TYR A 119 10.17 -10.02 -12.56
CA TYR A 119 11.44 -9.94 -13.27
C TYR A 119 12.13 -8.61 -13.02
N ARG A 120 13.45 -8.59 -13.22
CA ARG A 120 14.29 -7.38 -13.23
C ARG A 120 15.48 -7.52 -14.15
N PHE A 121 16.03 -6.40 -14.58
CA PHE A 121 17.36 -6.33 -15.18
C PHE A 121 18.43 -6.19 -14.10
N ILE A 122 19.59 -6.83 -14.33
CA ILE A 122 20.82 -6.67 -13.57
C ILE A 122 21.83 -6.02 -14.50
N LEU A 123 22.27 -4.82 -14.19
CA LEU A 123 23.22 -4.07 -15.02
C LEU A 123 24.64 -4.16 -14.45
N SER A 124 25.63 -4.34 -15.33
CA SER A 124 27.05 -4.38 -15.01
C SER A 124 27.86 -3.55 -16.03
N LYS A 125 27.27 -2.43 -16.49
CA LYS A 125 27.86 -1.58 -17.55
C LYS A 125 28.94 -0.63 -17.03
N GLY A 126 29.02 -0.43 -15.69
CA GLY A 126 29.93 0.54 -15.07
C GLY A 126 29.53 2.00 -15.31
N GLY A 127 30.15 2.91 -14.56
CA GLY A 127 29.89 4.34 -14.68
C GLY A 127 28.46 4.76 -14.36
N GLU A 128 28.08 5.93 -14.87
CA GLU A 128 26.74 6.48 -14.78
C GLU A 128 26.02 6.29 -16.12
N ILE A 129 24.73 5.98 -16.08
CA ILE A 129 23.88 5.79 -17.26
C ILE A 129 22.64 6.67 -17.19
N GLU A 130 22.14 7.07 -18.36
CA GLU A 130 20.84 7.72 -18.51
C GLU A 130 19.87 6.71 -19.17
N VAL A 131 18.77 6.41 -18.47
CA VAL A 131 17.69 5.56 -18.98
C VAL A 131 16.65 6.46 -19.63
N LEU A 132 16.51 6.31 -20.94
CA LEU A 132 15.56 7.11 -21.72
C LEU A 132 14.15 6.53 -21.67
N HIS A 133 14.05 5.20 -21.62
CA HIS A 133 12.78 4.47 -21.60
C HIS A 133 12.99 3.04 -21.10
N GLU A 134 11.98 2.51 -20.42
CA GLU A 134 11.86 1.09 -20.11
C GLU A 134 10.60 0.55 -20.81
N ASP A 135 10.76 -0.47 -21.65
CA ASP A 135 9.64 -1.22 -22.21
C ASP A 135 9.20 -2.29 -21.20
N PHE A 136 8.01 -2.11 -20.70
CA PHE A 136 7.23 -3.09 -19.98
C PHE A 136 5.91 -3.21 -20.74
N THR A 137 5.81 -4.18 -21.64
CA THR A 137 4.59 -4.39 -22.40
C THR A 137 3.97 -5.72 -22.03
N VAL A 138 2.72 -5.69 -21.63
CA VAL A 138 1.91 -6.86 -21.25
C VAL A 138 0.77 -7.01 -22.26
N ASN A 139 0.67 -8.18 -22.86
CA ASN A 139 -0.40 -8.52 -23.81
C ASN A 139 -1.28 -9.62 -23.21
N PHE A 140 -2.59 -9.40 -23.25
CA PHE A 140 -3.58 -10.33 -22.76
C PHE A 140 -4.14 -11.18 -23.92
N PRO A 141 -4.24 -12.51 -23.77
CA PRO A 141 -4.75 -13.39 -24.84
C PRO A 141 -6.26 -13.28 -25.06
N ALA A 142 -6.97 -12.63 -24.15
CA ALA A 142 -8.41 -12.40 -24.17
C ALA A 142 -8.77 -11.06 -23.54
N ASN A 143 -10.03 -10.65 -23.60
CA ASN A 143 -10.52 -9.46 -22.94
C ASN A 143 -10.66 -9.70 -21.41
N TYR A 144 -9.87 -9.03 -20.58
CA TYR A 144 -9.87 -9.15 -19.12
C TYR A 144 -10.65 -8.00 -18.49
N LYS A 145 -11.33 -8.24 -17.37
CA LYS A 145 -11.81 -7.14 -16.54
C LYS A 145 -10.61 -6.45 -15.88
N ALA A 146 -10.67 -5.13 -15.75
CA ALA A 146 -9.62 -4.32 -15.17
C ALA A 146 -10.17 -3.37 -14.11
N HIS A 147 -9.50 -3.34 -12.96
CA HIS A 147 -9.77 -2.44 -11.85
C HIS A 147 -8.54 -1.57 -11.64
N ILE A 148 -8.61 -0.32 -12.07
CA ILE A 148 -7.46 0.59 -12.21
C ILE A 148 -7.77 1.99 -11.68
N SER A 149 -6.75 2.68 -11.20
CA SER A 149 -6.84 4.08 -10.80
C SER A 149 -6.32 4.98 -11.90
N ARG A 150 -7.23 5.62 -12.65
CA ARG A 150 -6.87 6.50 -13.77
C ARG A 150 -6.41 7.86 -13.31
N THR A 151 -5.46 8.44 -14.03
CA THR A 151 -4.99 9.80 -13.83
C THR A 151 -4.61 10.42 -15.17
N PRO A 152 -4.89 11.74 -15.37
CA PRO A 152 -4.52 12.43 -16.62
C PRO A 152 -3.05 12.89 -16.63
N ARG A 153 -2.34 12.82 -15.50
CA ARG A 153 -0.98 13.36 -15.35
C ARG A 153 -0.19 12.62 -14.27
N PHE A 154 1.15 12.74 -14.31
CA PHE A 154 2.05 12.15 -13.33
C PHE A 154 1.97 12.82 -11.94
N LYS A 155 1.69 14.13 -11.88
CA LYS A 155 1.45 14.82 -10.61
C LYS A 155 0.04 14.51 -10.13
N THR A 156 -0.08 13.72 -9.08
CA THR A 156 -1.35 13.22 -8.54
C THR A 156 -1.21 12.86 -7.05
N SER A 157 -2.26 13.05 -6.26
CA SER A 157 -2.32 12.62 -4.86
C SER A 157 -2.49 11.11 -4.67
N TYR A 158 -2.73 10.36 -5.75
CA TYR A 158 -2.99 8.90 -5.73
C TYR A 158 -4.26 8.50 -4.97
N GLU A 159 -5.24 9.38 -4.89
CA GLU A 159 -6.50 9.22 -4.13
C GLU A 159 -7.74 9.12 -5.03
N TYR A 160 -7.62 8.47 -6.18
CA TYR A 160 -8.75 8.30 -7.10
C TYR A 160 -9.52 7.01 -6.85
N ARG A 161 -10.82 7.06 -7.15
CA ARG A 161 -11.66 5.86 -7.22
C ARG A 161 -11.16 4.92 -8.29
N TYR A 162 -11.32 3.62 -8.06
CA TYR A 162 -11.08 2.64 -9.10
C TYR A 162 -12.08 2.81 -10.25
N THR A 163 -11.57 2.73 -11.47
CA THR A 163 -12.36 2.57 -12.69
C THR A 163 -12.45 1.09 -13.00
N HIS A 164 -13.66 0.58 -13.15
CA HIS A 164 -13.94 -0.78 -13.56
C HIS A 164 -14.23 -0.80 -15.05
N THR A 165 -13.42 -1.49 -15.82
CA THR A 165 -13.42 -1.51 -17.29
C THR A 165 -12.95 -2.88 -17.79
N THR A 166 -12.67 -2.99 -19.08
CA THR A 166 -12.00 -4.16 -19.67
C THR A 166 -10.72 -3.75 -20.38
N THR A 167 -9.85 -4.71 -20.66
CA THR A 167 -8.59 -4.43 -21.36
C THR A 167 -8.80 -3.94 -22.81
N GLU A 168 -9.90 -4.33 -23.46
CA GLU A 168 -10.28 -3.79 -24.76
C GLU A 168 -10.80 -2.35 -24.67
N GLU A 169 -11.70 -2.06 -23.73
CA GLU A 169 -12.27 -0.71 -23.54
C GLU A 169 -11.21 0.28 -23.03
N TYR A 170 -10.25 -0.18 -22.24
CA TYR A 170 -9.11 0.62 -21.79
C TYR A 170 -8.30 1.19 -22.98
N GLY A 171 -8.33 0.50 -24.13
CA GLY A 171 -7.63 0.90 -25.36
C GLY A 171 -8.11 2.20 -26.02
N TYR A 172 -9.30 2.70 -25.69
CA TYR A 172 -9.92 3.87 -26.34
C TYR A 172 -9.65 5.21 -25.64
N ARG A 173 -8.90 5.22 -24.52
CA ARG A 173 -8.63 6.44 -23.75
C ARG A 173 -7.13 6.65 -23.59
N GLU A 174 -6.66 7.86 -23.83
CA GLU A 174 -5.26 8.26 -23.68
C GLU A 174 -4.80 8.40 -22.21
N GLU A 175 -5.69 8.19 -21.26
CA GLU A 175 -5.38 8.30 -19.85
C GLU A 175 -4.45 7.18 -19.38
N MET A 176 -3.52 7.53 -18.49
CA MET A 176 -2.68 6.57 -17.79
C MET A 176 -3.34 6.12 -16.49
N ASN A 177 -2.87 5.01 -15.93
CA ASN A 177 -3.17 4.61 -14.56
C ASN A 177 -1.89 4.41 -13.75
N TYR A 178 -1.96 4.74 -12.47
CA TYR A 178 -0.89 4.38 -11.54
C TYR A 178 -1.11 2.98 -10.98
N LEU A 179 -0.02 2.38 -10.46
CA LEU A 179 -0.04 1.05 -9.84
C LEU A 179 -0.58 1.09 -8.40
N PRO A 180 -1.14 -0.03 -7.90
CA PRO A 180 -1.31 -1.33 -8.58
C PRO A 180 -2.50 -1.37 -9.53
N ALA A 181 -2.48 -2.31 -10.48
CA ALA A 181 -3.59 -2.58 -11.40
C ALA A 181 -4.04 -4.05 -11.24
N LEU A 182 -5.32 -4.29 -10.97
CA LEU A 182 -5.89 -5.62 -10.82
C LEU A 182 -6.69 -6.00 -12.07
N LEU A 183 -6.43 -7.21 -12.57
CA LEU A 183 -7.12 -7.78 -13.73
C LEU A 183 -7.74 -9.13 -13.38
N GLU A 184 -8.87 -9.43 -13.99
CA GLU A 184 -9.53 -10.72 -13.86
C GLU A 184 -9.55 -11.42 -15.23
N ALA A 185 -8.87 -12.56 -15.34
CA ALA A 185 -8.88 -13.38 -16.52
C ALA A 185 -10.24 -14.10 -16.70
N PRO A 186 -10.69 -14.34 -17.95
CA PRO A 186 -11.92 -15.13 -18.19
C PRO A 186 -11.86 -16.56 -17.61
N SER A 187 -10.66 -17.11 -17.44
CA SER A 187 -10.43 -18.42 -16.80
C SER A 187 -10.53 -18.40 -15.28
N GLY A 188 -10.68 -17.21 -14.68
CA GLY A 188 -10.94 -17.03 -13.24
C GLY A 188 -9.77 -16.51 -12.44
N GLU A 189 -8.54 -16.63 -12.94
CA GLU A 189 -7.35 -16.11 -12.26
C GLU A 189 -7.39 -14.58 -12.14
N LYS A 190 -6.82 -14.08 -11.05
CA LYS A 190 -6.60 -12.65 -10.80
C LYS A 190 -5.12 -12.32 -11.00
N ILE A 191 -4.84 -11.22 -11.68
CA ILE A 191 -3.48 -10.74 -11.90
C ILE A 191 -3.36 -9.33 -11.33
N LEU A 192 -2.52 -9.15 -10.30
CA LEU A 192 -2.19 -7.83 -9.77
C LEU A 192 -0.81 -7.40 -10.30
N ILE A 193 -0.78 -6.32 -11.07
CA ILE A 193 0.46 -5.74 -11.60
C ILE A 193 0.95 -4.67 -10.64
N SER A 194 2.21 -4.76 -10.21
CA SER A 194 2.89 -3.76 -9.40
C SER A 194 4.41 -3.78 -9.63
N GLU A 195 5.14 -3.15 -8.72
CA GLU A 195 6.60 -3.10 -8.71
C GLU A 195 7.11 -3.21 -7.28
N ALA A 196 8.36 -3.62 -7.09
CA ALA A 196 9.01 -3.72 -5.79
C ALA A 196 10.49 -3.32 -5.87
N ASN A 197 11.08 -3.02 -4.71
CA ASN A 197 12.45 -2.55 -4.56
C ASN A 197 12.74 -1.31 -5.42
N LEU A 198 11.82 -0.36 -5.39
CA LEU A 198 11.94 0.90 -6.14
C LEU A 198 13.00 1.78 -5.48
N ARG A 199 14.14 1.95 -6.15
CA ARG A 199 15.31 2.71 -5.67
C ARG A 199 15.89 3.52 -6.81
N ASP A 200 16.14 4.81 -6.56
CA ASP A 200 16.81 5.71 -7.50
C ASP A 200 16.29 5.54 -8.95
N TYR A 201 14.97 5.46 -9.07
CA TYR A 201 14.24 5.23 -10.32
C TYR A 201 12.79 5.71 -10.18
N PRO A 202 12.14 6.20 -11.24
CA PRO A 202 10.75 6.65 -11.15
C PRO A 202 9.77 5.48 -10.99
N ALA A 203 8.63 5.73 -10.32
CA ALA A 203 7.55 4.76 -10.28
C ALA A 203 6.89 4.60 -11.65
N MET A 204 6.50 3.36 -11.95
CA MET A 204 5.86 2.99 -13.21
C MET A 204 4.37 3.35 -13.21
N PHE A 205 3.92 3.95 -14.31
CA PHE A 205 2.52 4.05 -14.69
C PHE A 205 2.26 3.17 -15.91
N LEU A 206 1.00 2.84 -16.15
CA LEU A 206 0.59 2.05 -17.31
C LEU A 206 -0.35 2.87 -18.20
N ARG A 207 -0.34 2.56 -19.48
CA ARG A 207 -1.34 3.01 -20.45
C ARG A 207 -1.68 1.89 -21.41
N SER A 208 -2.77 2.03 -22.14
CA SER A 208 -3.15 1.06 -23.17
C SER A 208 -2.15 1.02 -24.33
N THR A 209 -1.95 -0.18 -24.88
CA THR A 209 -1.28 -0.35 -26.18
C THR A 209 -2.21 -0.13 -27.38
N GLY A 210 -3.52 -0.03 -27.15
CA GLY A 210 -4.55 -0.03 -28.19
C GLY A 210 -4.90 -1.42 -28.75
N ASN A 211 -4.20 -2.47 -28.31
CA ASN A 211 -4.35 -3.84 -28.82
C ASN A 211 -4.47 -4.86 -27.68
N ASN A 212 -5.44 -4.66 -26.78
CA ASN A 212 -5.67 -5.55 -25.64
C ASN A 212 -4.41 -5.80 -24.81
N GLY A 213 -3.69 -4.73 -24.48
CA GLY A 213 -2.46 -4.77 -23.71
C GLY A 213 -2.21 -3.50 -22.96
N MET A 214 -1.22 -3.54 -22.07
CA MET A 214 -0.74 -2.40 -21.29
C MET A 214 0.76 -2.22 -21.48
N THR A 215 1.21 -0.97 -21.51
CA THR A 215 2.64 -0.64 -21.58
C THR A 215 3.00 0.41 -20.54
N SER A 216 4.27 0.42 -20.13
CA SER A 216 4.81 1.38 -19.17
C SER A 216 4.88 2.80 -19.73
N ILE A 217 4.71 3.75 -18.84
CA ILE A 217 5.05 5.15 -19.03
C ILE A 217 5.61 5.69 -17.71
N PHE A 218 6.58 6.58 -17.79
CA PHE A 218 7.28 7.10 -16.61
C PHE A 218 7.36 8.62 -16.64
N PRO A 219 7.31 9.29 -15.47
CA PRO A 219 7.68 10.70 -15.39
C PRO A 219 9.16 10.87 -15.70
N LYS A 220 9.50 11.94 -16.41
CA LYS A 220 10.88 12.33 -16.66
C LYS A 220 11.50 13.01 -15.44
N CYS A 221 12.81 13.01 -15.34
CA CYS A 221 13.51 13.72 -14.28
C CYS A 221 13.31 15.24 -14.39
N PRO A 222 12.87 15.91 -13.31
CA PRO A 222 12.84 17.37 -13.28
C PRO A 222 14.26 17.93 -13.18
N ILE A 223 14.60 18.93 -13.99
CA ILE A 223 15.89 19.65 -13.96
C ILE A 223 15.75 21.12 -13.59
N GLU A 224 14.57 21.69 -13.74
CA GLU A 224 14.25 23.03 -13.27
C GLU A 224 12.85 23.03 -12.65
N VAL A 225 12.75 23.54 -11.43
CA VAL A 225 11.49 23.57 -10.66
C VAL A 225 11.32 24.95 -10.01
N GLU A 226 10.08 25.33 -9.79
CA GLU A 226 9.70 26.55 -9.06
C GLU A 226 8.70 26.17 -7.97
N ASP A 227 8.84 26.75 -6.79
CA ASP A 227 7.89 26.54 -5.70
C ASP A 227 6.51 27.08 -6.04
N GLU A 228 5.50 26.27 -5.88
CA GLU A 228 4.10 26.62 -6.04
C GLU A 228 3.40 26.62 -4.68
N GLY A 229 3.35 27.77 -4.05
CA GLY A 229 2.82 27.90 -2.68
C GLY A 229 3.78 27.36 -1.61
N ASP A 230 3.25 26.63 -0.64
CA ASP A 230 3.94 26.14 0.56
C ASP A 230 4.14 24.62 0.57
N ARG A 231 3.55 23.92 -0.39
CA ARG A 231 3.46 22.45 -0.39
C ARG A 231 3.69 21.79 -1.74
N SER A 232 3.91 22.52 -2.80
CA SER A 232 4.01 21.99 -4.15
C SER A 232 5.13 22.64 -4.95
N GLN A 233 5.53 22.00 -6.05
CA GLN A 233 6.44 22.56 -7.05
C GLN A 233 5.85 22.38 -8.45
N LYS A 234 6.07 23.38 -9.30
CA LYS A 234 5.86 23.33 -10.72
C LYS A 234 7.17 22.90 -11.39
N ILE A 235 7.11 21.89 -12.25
CA ILE A 235 8.24 21.50 -13.08
C ILE A 235 8.26 22.43 -14.29
N LEU A 236 9.32 23.21 -14.43
CA LEU A 236 9.52 24.16 -15.54
C LEU A 236 10.23 23.48 -16.71
N LYS A 237 11.14 22.53 -16.42
CA LYS A 237 11.88 21.79 -17.42
C LYS A 237 12.17 20.38 -16.96
N GLU A 238 12.02 19.43 -17.88
CA GLU A 238 12.34 18.02 -17.70
C GLU A 238 13.56 17.63 -18.53
N ALA A 239 14.29 16.61 -18.08
CA ALA A 239 15.34 15.95 -18.85
C ALA A 239 14.77 15.10 -19.99
N ASP A 240 15.62 14.63 -20.88
CA ASP A 240 15.22 13.67 -21.92
C ASP A 240 15.23 12.21 -21.42
N TYR A 241 15.63 11.99 -20.19
CA TYR A 241 15.69 10.68 -19.53
C TYR A 241 14.69 10.56 -18.38
N ILE A 242 14.33 9.32 -18.04
CA ILE A 242 13.47 9.02 -16.89
C ILE A 242 14.29 8.79 -15.61
N ALA A 243 15.54 8.32 -15.76
CA ALA A 243 16.48 8.14 -14.65
C ALA A 243 17.93 8.35 -15.11
N LYS A 244 18.73 8.93 -14.21
CA LYS A 244 20.18 9.03 -14.31
C LYS A 244 20.77 8.33 -13.07
N THR A 245 21.45 7.18 -13.28
CA THR A 245 21.76 6.27 -12.18
C THR A 245 23.04 5.46 -12.45
N SER A 246 23.47 4.65 -11.49
CA SER A 246 24.63 3.76 -11.66
C SER A 246 24.42 2.74 -12.77
N GLY A 247 25.40 2.56 -13.64
CA GLY A 247 25.42 1.50 -14.66
C GLY A 247 25.71 0.11 -14.07
N THR A 248 26.03 0.00 -12.79
CA THR A 248 26.17 -1.26 -12.06
C THR A 248 25.16 -1.30 -10.93
N ARG A 249 24.01 -1.92 -11.19
CA ARG A 249 22.90 -2.00 -10.25
C ARG A 249 21.85 -3.04 -10.66
N ASP A 250 21.05 -3.41 -9.69
CA ASP A 250 19.78 -4.10 -9.91
C ASP A 250 18.69 -3.07 -10.20
N MET A 251 17.88 -3.30 -11.25
CA MET A 251 16.71 -2.49 -11.56
C MET A 251 15.53 -2.88 -10.65
N PRO A 252 14.51 -2.02 -10.49
CA PRO A 252 13.31 -2.38 -9.76
C PRO A 252 12.65 -3.65 -10.33
N TRP A 253 12.03 -4.45 -9.45
CA TRP A 253 11.25 -5.60 -9.86
C TRP A 253 9.93 -5.16 -10.50
N ARG A 254 9.59 -5.74 -11.66
CA ARG A 254 8.25 -5.71 -12.23
C ARG A 254 7.53 -6.97 -11.76
N MET A 255 6.47 -6.78 -10.98
CA MET A 255 5.86 -7.81 -10.16
C MET A 255 4.42 -8.10 -10.60
N PHE A 256 4.06 -9.38 -10.62
CA PHE A 256 2.74 -9.89 -10.93
C PHE A 256 2.33 -10.90 -9.86
N VAL A 257 1.30 -10.56 -9.08
CA VAL A 257 0.58 -11.59 -8.32
C VAL A 257 -0.32 -12.34 -9.29
N VAL A 258 -0.34 -13.66 -9.24
CA VAL A 258 -1.25 -14.52 -10.02
C VAL A 258 -1.97 -15.43 -9.04
N ALA A 259 -3.24 -15.16 -8.81
CA ALA A 259 -4.07 -15.83 -7.82
C ALA A 259 -5.20 -16.63 -8.47
N LYS A 260 -5.33 -17.89 -8.09
CA LYS A 260 -6.45 -18.76 -8.47
C LYS A 260 -7.67 -18.55 -7.56
N GLN A 261 -7.42 -18.12 -6.34
CA GLN A 261 -8.43 -17.76 -5.35
C GLN A 261 -8.18 -16.34 -4.89
N ASP A 262 -9.22 -15.55 -4.79
CA ASP A 262 -9.13 -14.11 -4.49
C ASP A 262 -8.39 -13.85 -3.17
N LYS A 263 -8.54 -14.72 -2.16
CA LYS A 263 -7.84 -14.60 -0.86
C LYS A 263 -6.31 -14.63 -0.97
N GLN A 264 -5.76 -15.31 -1.98
CA GLN A 264 -4.30 -15.39 -2.18
C GLN A 264 -3.68 -14.03 -2.47
N ILE A 265 -4.48 -13.07 -3.02
CA ILE A 265 -4.01 -11.70 -3.25
C ILE A 265 -3.72 -10.99 -1.92
N LEU A 266 -4.52 -11.26 -0.89
CA LEU A 266 -4.37 -10.64 0.42
C LEU A 266 -3.28 -11.33 1.26
N GLU A 267 -3.07 -12.63 1.05
CA GLU A 267 -2.12 -13.44 1.83
C GLU A 267 -0.67 -13.33 1.32
N GLN A 268 -0.45 -12.96 0.05
CA GLN A 268 0.87 -12.90 -0.55
C GLN A 268 1.74 -11.78 0.07
N GLU A 269 3.07 -11.97 -0.01
CA GLU A 269 4.08 -11.09 0.58
C GLU A 269 5.17 -10.69 -0.44
N MET A 270 4.81 -10.61 -1.73
CA MET A 270 5.80 -10.46 -2.80
C MET A 270 6.56 -9.14 -2.73
N VAL A 271 5.91 -8.01 -2.41
CA VAL A 271 6.62 -6.73 -2.28
C VAL A 271 7.71 -6.82 -1.21
N PHE A 272 7.38 -7.41 -0.04
CA PHE A 272 8.35 -7.64 1.01
C PHE A 272 9.48 -8.58 0.55
N ASN A 273 9.16 -9.73 -0.03
CA ASN A 273 10.13 -10.74 -0.46
C ASN A 273 11.07 -10.27 -1.59
N LEU A 274 10.61 -9.36 -2.44
CA LEU A 274 11.38 -8.80 -3.56
C LEU A 274 12.25 -7.60 -3.17
N SER A 275 12.05 -7.03 -2.00
CA SER A 275 12.75 -5.82 -1.56
C SER A 275 14.01 -6.15 -0.76
N ASP A 276 14.95 -5.23 -0.73
CA ASP A 276 16.20 -5.35 0.00
C ASP A 276 15.97 -5.42 1.53
N PRO A 277 16.86 -6.05 2.29
CA PRO A 277 16.72 -6.18 3.73
C PRO A 277 16.89 -4.85 4.47
N ASN A 278 16.55 -4.87 5.78
CA ASN A 278 16.68 -3.74 6.69
C ASN A 278 18.10 -3.14 6.67
N GLU A 279 18.19 -1.82 6.43
CA GLU A 279 19.44 -1.05 6.37
C GLU A 279 19.73 -0.24 7.66
N ILE A 280 18.74 -0.08 8.55
CA ILE A 280 18.93 0.73 9.77
C ILE A 280 19.41 -0.06 10.99
N GLY A 281 19.46 -1.40 10.89
CA GLY A 281 19.90 -2.28 11.98
C GLY A 281 18.86 -2.40 13.08
N ASP A 282 19.07 -1.73 14.23
CA ASP A 282 18.14 -1.78 15.37
C ASP A 282 16.81 -1.09 15.07
N THR A 283 15.73 -1.85 15.20
CA THR A 283 14.35 -1.41 14.99
C THR A 283 13.51 -1.43 16.27
N SER A 284 14.11 -1.78 17.41
CA SER A 284 13.40 -1.95 18.70
C SER A 284 12.76 -0.68 19.24
N TRP A 285 13.22 0.48 18.77
CA TRP A 285 12.67 1.79 19.13
C TRP A 285 11.39 2.15 18.34
N ILE A 286 11.11 1.45 17.23
CA ILE A 286 9.90 1.68 16.44
C ILE A 286 8.72 1.04 17.18
N ARG A 287 7.77 1.85 17.58
CA ARG A 287 6.58 1.41 18.29
C ARG A 287 5.35 1.59 17.40
N PRO A 288 4.83 0.52 16.76
CA PRO A 288 3.53 0.56 16.09
C PRO A 288 2.41 0.90 17.07
N GLY A 289 1.38 1.60 16.61
CA GLY A 289 0.30 1.99 17.51
C GLY A 289 -0.87 2.68 16.82
N LYS A 290 -1.84 3.07 17.63
CA LYS A 290 -2.99 3.86 17.20
C LYS A 290 -2.80 5.34 17.48
N VAL A 291 -3.54 6.14 16.74
CA VAL A 291 -3.42 7.61 16.77
C VAL A 291 -4.79 8.24 16.89
N ALA A 292 -4.98 9.11 17.87
CA ALA A 292 -6.10 10.04 17.86
C ALA A 292 -5.76 11.21 16.93
N TRP A 293 -6.54 11.34 15.86
CA TRP A 293 -6.30 12.28 14.77
C TRP A 293 -7.34 13.40 14.75
N ASP A 294 -6.90 14.63 14.48
CA ASP A 294 -7.68 15.84 14.67
C ASP A 294 -8.27 16.45 13.38
N TRP A 295 -7.67 16.13 12.21
CA TRP A 295 -7.98 16.79 10.95
C TRP A 295 -9.39 16.49 10.40
N TRP A 296 -9.76 15.20 10.28
CA TRP A 296 -11.04 14.81 9.71
C TRP A 296 -12.24 15.33 10.50
N ASN A 297 -12.17 15.29 11.85
CA ASN A 297 -13.20 15.77 12.75
C ASN A 297 -13.10 17.28 13.05
N ARG A 298 -12.08 17.97 12.50
CA ARG A 298 -11.86 19.42 12.60
C ARG A 298 -11.82 19.98 14.01
N TRP A 299 -11.16 19.24 14.92
CA TRP A 299 -11.04 19.61 16.36
C TRP A 299 -12.40 19.82 17.04
N GLN A 300 -13.48 19.20 16.55
CA GLN A 300 -14.84 19.40 17.05
C GLN A 300 -15.08 18.56 18.32
N VAL A 301 -14.57 19.01 19.48
CA VAL A 301 -14.89 18.43 20.77
C VAL A 301 -16.03 19.21 21.43
N TRP A 302 -16.85 18.54 22.23
CA TRP A 302 -17.96 19.13 22.96
C TRP A 302 -18.12 18.47 24.33
N GLY A 303 -18.95 19.08 25.22
CA GLY A 303 -19.08 18.66 26.60
C GLY A 303 -17.84 19.02 27.42
N VAL A 304 -17.18 20.12 27.07
CA VAL A 304 -15.96 20.64 27.67
C VAL A 304 -16.14 22.10 28.07
N ASP A 305 -15.35 22.59 29.03
CA ASP A 305 -15.43 23.95 29.55
C ASP A 305 -14.44 24.92 28.88
N PHE A 306 -14.00 24.60 27.64
CA PHE A 306 -13.11 25.42 26.85
C PHE A 306 -13.60 25.50 25.39
N ARG A 307 -13.12 26.49 24.63
CA ARG A 307 -13.39 26.61 23.20
C ARG A 307 -12.51 25.63 22.42
N ALA A 308 -13.14 24.68 21.72
CA ALA A 308 -12.46 23.73 20.84
C ALA A 308 -11.80 24.42 19.63
N GLY A 309 -10.69 23.86 19.16
CA GLY A 309 -9.91 24.33 18.03
C GLY A 309 -8.43 23.95 18.13
N ILE A 310 -7.61 24.58 17.31
CA ILE A 310 -6.15 24.41 17.33
C ILE A 310 -5.59 25.17 18.52
N ASN A 311 -5.61 24.56 19.70
CA ASN A 311 -5.14 25.20 20.95
C ASN A 311 -4.74 24.15 21.99
N PHE A 312 -4.06 24.62 23.03
CA PHE A 312 -3.51 23.81 24.09
C PHE A 312 -4.55 22.90 24.77
N GLU A 313 -5.71 23.44 25.14
CA GLU A 313 -6.74 22.70 25.88
C GLU A 313 -7.34 21.56 25.05
N THR A 314 -7.54 21.79 23.75
CA THR A 314 -8.04 20.77 22.83
C THR A 314 -7.03 19.62 22.72
N TYR A 315 -5.74 19.89 22.48
CA TYR A 315 -4.76 18.81 22.39
C TYR A 315 -4.52 18.10 23.71
N LYS A 316 -4.62 18.78 24.83
CA LYS A 316 -4.61 18.14 26.14
C LYS A 316 -5.77 17.16 26.30
N TYR A 317 -6.96 17.53 25.82
CA TYR A 317 -8.13 16.65 25.82
C TYR A 317 -7.92 15.42 24.92
N TYR A 318 -7.28 15.57 23.75
CA TYR A 318 -6.89 14.44 22.90
C TYR A 318 -5.89 13.51 23.61
N ILE A 319 -4.93 14.06 24.34
CA ILE A 319 -3.97 13.27 25.12
C ILE A 319 -4.70 12.51 26.25
N ASP A 320 -5.61 13.15 26.98
CA ASP A 320 -6.38 12.49 28.04
C ASP A 320 -7.25 11.36 27.49
N PHE A 321 -7.89 11.57 26.33
CA PHE A 321 -8.64 10.54 25.60
C PHE A 321 -7.72 9.37 25.20
N ALA A 322 -6.60 9.65 24.55
CA ALA A 322 -5.66 8.64 24.12
C ALA A 322 -5.15 7.81 25.31
N SER A 323 -4.75 8.47 26.40
CA SER A 323 -4.31 7.83 27.63
C SER A 323 -5.37 6.92 28.25
N LYS A 324 -6.64 7.36 28.25
CA LYS A 324 -7.77 6.60 28.81
C LYS A 324 -7.94 5.23 28.14
N TYR A 325 -7.73 5.15 26.83
CA TYR A 325 -7.93 3.93 26.05
C TYR A 325 -6.62 3.20 25.70
N GLY A 326 -5.46 3.70 26.16
CA GLY A 326 -4.17 3.11 25.86
C GLY A 326 -3.73 3.32 24.40
N ILE A 327 -4.24 4.38 23.75
CA ILE A 327 -3.82 4.81 22.41
C ILE A 327 -2.45 5.46 22.53
N GLU A 328 -1.51 5.05 21.68
CA GLU A 328 -0.09 5.40 21.78
C GLU A 328 0.21 6.84 21.41
N TYR A 329 -0.56 7.42 20.47
CA TYR A 329 -0.23 8.68 19.84
C TYR A 329 -1.41 9.64 19.71
N ILE A 330 -1.09 10.93 19.64
CA ILE A 330 -1.90 11.92 18.94
C ILE A 330 -1.11 12.43 17.73
N ILE A 331 -1.77 12.75 16.62
CA ILE A 331 -1.20 13.58 15.56
C ILE A 331 -1.72 14.99 15.74
N MET A 332 -0.80 15.95 15.69
CA MET A 332 -1.10 17.36 15.50
C MET A 332 -0.93 17.66 14.02
N ASP A 333 -2.06 17.72 13.30
CA ASP A 333 -2.13 17.93 11.85
C ASP A 333 -1.88 19.41 11.47
N GLU A 334 -2.16 19.85 10.25
CA GLU A 334 -1.89 21.22 9.79
C GLU A 334 -2.44 22.27 10.76
N GLY A 335 -1.58 23.20 11.18
CA GLY A 335 -1.93 24.27 12.11
C GLY A 335 -1.20 24.22 13.46
N TRP A 336 -0.49 23.15 13.78
CA TRP A 336 0.33 23.06 14.99
C TRP A 336 1.54 24.01 14.95
N ALA A 337 2.13 24.21 13.77
CA ALA A 337 3.21 25.14 13.55
C ALA A 337 2.66 26.57 13.32
N ARG A 338 3.48 27.57 13.55
CA ARG A 338 3.16 28.99 13.33
C ARG A 338 2.71 29.26 11.90
N ASN A 339 3.30 28.59 10.95
CA ASN A 339 2.86 28.47 9.57
C ASN A 339 3.55 27.22 8.94
N THR A 340 3.05 26.80 7.79
CA THR A 340 3.51 25.57 7.11
C THR A 340 4.98 25.60 6.66
N ARG A 341 5.64 26.77 6.59
CA ARG A 341 7.05 26.94 6.22
C ARG A 341 8.00 27.03 7.40
N ASP A 342 7.47 27.16 8.62
CA ASP A 342 8.26 27.31 9.84
C ASP A 342 8.02 26.14 10.80
N PRO A 343 8.76 25.03 10.66
CA PRO A 343 8.59 23.83 11.49
C PRO A 343 9.26 23.96 12.86
N PHE A 344 9.91 25.09 13.18
CA PHE A 344 10.67 25.26 14.42
C PHE A 344 9.92 26.07 15.48
N ASN A 345 8.82 26.69 15.10
CA ASN A 345 7.98 27.49 16.00
C ASN A 345 6.54 26.99 15.97
N SER A 346 6.02 26.64 17.14
CA SER A 346 4.62 26.25 17.28
C SER A 346 3.68 27.45 17.12
N ASN A 347 2.43 27.16 16.81
CA ASN A 347 1.33 28.12 16.87
C ASN A 347 1.28 28.74 18.29
N PRO A 348 1.13 30.07 18.45
CA PRO A 348 1.09 30.73 19.75
C PRO A 348 0.03 30.19 20.72
N ASP A 349 -1.08 29.68 20.20
CA ASP A 349 -2.16 29.10 21.00
C ASP A 349 -1.85 27.68 21.49
N ILE A 350 -0.70 27.13 21.08
CA ILE A 350 -0.21 25.80 21.44
C ILE A 350 1.10 25.94 22.23
N ASN A 351 1.10 25.50 23.47
CA ASN A 351 2.33 25.33 24.24
C ASN A 351 2.90 23.93 23.96
N LEU A 352 3.57 23.73 22.82
CA LEU A 352 4.06 22.43 22.38
C LEU A 352 5.00 21.76 23.41
N PRO A 353 5.99 22.44 24.04
CA PRO A 353 6.82 21.81 25.06
C PRO A 353 6.03 21.27 26.25
N GLU A 354 5.02 21.98 26.73
CA GLU A 354 4.17 21.51 27.81
C GLU A 354 3.26 20.34 27.37
N LEU A 355 2.73 20.37 26.15
CA LEU A 355 1.96 19.23 25.60
C LEU A 355 2.80 17.96 25.49
N ILE A 356 4.05 18.07 25.03
CA ILE A 356 4.98 16.95 24.96
C ILE A 356 5.23 16.37 26.36
N LYS A 357 5.52 17.22 27.33
CA LYS A 357 5.73 16.81 28.72
C LYS A 357 4.46 16.17 29.30
N TYR A 358 3.30 16.75 29.03
CA TYR A 358 2.01 16.22 29.47
C TYR A 358 1.74 14.85 28.84
N GLY A 359 1.91 14.72 27.53
CA GLY A 359 1.76 13.44 26.81
C GLY A 359 2.65 12.34 27.38
N LYS A 360 3.94 12.65 27.60
CA LYS A 360 4.88 11.71 28.23
C LYS A 360 4.41 11.25 29.63
N SER A 361 3.85 12.16 30.44
CA SER A 361 3.28 11.82 31.75
C SER A 361 2.06 10.91 31.70
N LYS A 362 1.42 10.82 30.50
CA LYS A 362 0.21 10.05 30.21
C LYS A 362 0.50 8.81 29.34
N ASN A 363 1.76 8.53 29.01
CA ASN A 363 2.20 7.50 28.05
C ASN A 363 1.63 7.70 26.63
N VAL A 364 1.42 8.94 26.22
CA VAL A 364 0.97 9.32 24.87
C VAL A 364 2.04 10.17 24.22
N ASP A 365 2.49 9.74 23.05
CA ASP A 365 3.49 10.46 22.28
C ASP A 365 2.83 11.32 21.20
N ILE A 366 3.60 12.30 20.68
CA ILE A 366 3.12 13.27 19.69
C ILE A 366 3.79 13.01 18.35
N VAL A 367 2.99 13.06 17.29
CA VAL A 367 3.41 13.04 15.88
C VAL A 367 3.08 14.39 15.26
N LEU A 368 3.99 14.94 14.46
CA LEU A 368 3.79 16.26 13.84
C LEU A 368 3.64 16.14 12.31
N TRP A 369 2.67 16.84 11.79
CA TRP A 369 2.43 16.97 10.37
C TRP A 369 3.32 18.03 9.71
N LEU A 370 3.78 17.74 8.49
CA LEU A 370 4.64 18.62 7.68
C LEU A 370 4.29 18.51 6.20
N THR A 371 4.54 19.57 5.44
CA THR A 371 4.62 19.44 3.98
C THR A 371 5.98 18.87 3.56
N TRP A 372 6.03 18.10 2.46
CA TRP A 372 7.30 17.61 1.91
C TRP A 372 8.26 18.77 1.57
N LEU A 373 7.73 19.88 1.04
CA LEU A 373 8.53 21.03 0.61
C LEU A 373 9.22 21.71 1.81
N THR A 374 8.51 21.83 2.93
CA THR A 374 9.07 22.33 4.19
C THR A 374 10.13 21.37 4.73
N THR A 375 9.87 20.07 4.67
CA THR A 375 10.84 19.05 5.07
C THR A 375 12.10 19.10 4.22
N GLU A 376 11.97 19.19 2.88
CA GLU A 376 13.12 19.29 1.96
C GLU A 376 14.00 20.51 2.27
N LYS A 377 13.40 21.63 2.62
CA LYS A 377 14.12 22.86 2.93
C LYS A 377 14.74 22.89 4.34
N ASN A 378 14.35 21.99 5.22
CA ASN A 378 14.69 22.04 6.65
C ASN A 378 14.99 20.64 7.22
N PHE A 379 15.88 19.86 6.60
CA PHE A 379 16.21 18.50 7.08
C PHE A 379 16.70 18.42 8.53
N SER A 380 17.24 19.51 9.09
CA SER A 380 17.61 19.62 10.51
C SER A 380 16.42 19.50 11.47
N LEU A 381 15.18 19.55 10.95
CA LEU A 381 13.97 19.33 11.75
C LEU A 381 13.93 17.95 12.41
N PHE A 382 14.49 16.90 11.78
CA PHE A 382 14.50 15.55 12.36
C PHE A 382 15.29 15.50 13.66
N GLU A 383 16.49 16.09 13.70
CA GLU A 383 17.29 16.24 14.92
C GLU A 383 16.51 17.04 15.97
N LYS A 384 15.94 18.18 15.57
CA LYS A 384 15.22 19.07 16.48
C LYS A 384 13.97 18.42 17.08
N PHE A 385 13.20 17.68 16.29
CA PHE A 385 12.01 16.97 16.77
C PHE A 385 12.37 15.84 17.72
N ALA A 386 13.47 15.13 17.45
CA ALA A 386 13.99 14.13 18.38
C ALA A 386 14.41 14.76 19.72
N GLU A 387 15.09 15.93 19.70
CA GLU A 387 15.41 16.71 20.91
C GLU A 387 14.15 17.12 21.69
N TRP A 388 13.08 17.48 21.00
CA TRP A 388 11.80 17.80 21.63
C TRP A 388 11.11 16.57 22.22
N GLY A 389 11.45 15.36 21.76
CA GLY A 389 10.83 14.11 22.18
C GLY A 389 9.59 13.74 21.36
N ILE A 390 9.49 14.22 20.12
CA ILE A 390 8.50 13.81 19.12
C ILE A 390 8.78 12.36 18.72
N ALA A 391 7.73 11.57 18.45
CA ALA A 391 7.84 10.16 18.12
C ALA A 391 7.96 9.90 16.62
N GLY A 392 7.38 10.73 15.79
CA GLY A 392 7.36 10.57 14.34
C GLY A 392 6.80 11.77 13.61
N VAL A 393 6.78 11.67 12.30
CA VAL A 393 6.27 12.72 11.40
C VAL A 393 5.31 12.16 10.38
N LYS A 394 4.25 12.91 10.08
CA LYS A 394 3.37 12.74 8.94
C LYS A 394 3.80 13.75 7.88
N ILE A 395 4.33 13.28 6.74
CA ILE A 395 4.84 14.15 5.67
C ILE A 395 3.91 14.05 4.47
N ASP A 396 3.42 15.19 3.99
CA ASP A 396 2.30 15.27 3.08
C ASP A 396 2.62 16.01 1.77
N PHE A 397 1.77 15.80 0.75
CA PHE A 397 1.75 16.49 -0.54
C PHE A 397 2.93 16.20 -1.48
N MET A 398 3.58 15.03 -1.41
CA MET A 398 4.60 14.67 -2.39
C MET A 398 4.07 14.70 -3.81
N ASP A 399 2.87 14.13 -4.05
CA ASP A 399 2.12 14.18 -5.32
C ASP A 399 2.90 13.79 -6.58
N ARG A 400 4.09 13.26 -6.44
CA ARG A 400 5.03 12.92 -7.51
C ARG A 400 5.73 11.60 -7.21
N SER A 401 6.21 10.95 -8.28
CA SER A 401 7.01 9.73 -8.19
C SER A 401 8.07 9.63 -9.29
N ASP A 402 8.56 10.78 -9.78
CA ASP A 402 9.80 10.83 -10.56
C ASP A 402 11.01 10.42 -9.71
N GLN A 403 12.15 10.16 -10.35
CA GLN A 403 13.35 9.69 -9.66
C GLN A 403 13.74 10.60 -8.49
N TRP A 404 13.65 11.93 -8.65
CA TRP A 404 14.02 12.87 -7.59
C TRP A 404 13.13 12.70 -6.36
N MET A 405 11.82 12.57 -6.57
CA MET A 405 10.87 12.38 -5.48
C MET A 405 11.03 11.00 -4.81
N VAL A 406 11.25 9.93 -5.58
CA VAL A 406 11.55 8.61 -5.00
C VAL A 406 12.80 8.68 -4.10
N ASN A 407 13.83 9.41 -4.52
CA ASN A 407 15.02 9.64 -3.71
C ASN A 407 14.74 10.50 -2.47
N PHE A 408 13.77 11.42 -2.54
CA PHE A 408 13.33 12.19 -1.37
C PHE A 408 12.75 11.27 -0.28
N TYR A 409 11.87 10.32 -0.63
CA TYR A 409 11.33 9.35 0.33
C TYR A 409 12.44 8.58 1.05
N GLU A 410 13.44 8.11 0.31
CA GLU A 410 14.58 7.38 0.90
C GLU A 410 15.44 8.27 1.80
N ARG A 411 15.72 9.51 1.39
CA ARG A 411 16.48 10.48 2.21
C ARG A 411 15.75 10.79 3.53
N VAL A 412 14.45 10.99 3.47
CA VAL A 412 13.61 11.20 4.66
C VAL A 412 13.64 9.98 5.56
N ALA A 413 13.38 8.79 5.02
CA ALA A 413 13.37 7.55 5.79
C ALA A 413 14.69 7.33 6.54
N LYS A 414 15.82 7.55 5.85
CA LYS A 414 17.16 7.41 6.40
C LYS A 414 17.46 8.44 7.50
N GLU A 415 17.15 9.71 7.26
CA GLU A 415 17.42 10.77 8.25
C GLU A 415 16.51 10.64 9.47
N ALA A 416 15.22 10.36 9.27
CA ALA A 416 14.29 10.10 10.37
C ALA A 416 14.75 8.89 11.23
N ALA A 417 15.19 7.80 10.61
CA ALA A 417 15.72 6.62 11.32
C ALA A 417 16.95 6.95 12.18
N LYS A 418 17.86 7.79 11.69
CA LYS A 418 19.06 8.24 12.42
C LYS A 418 18.68 8.94 13.73
N HIS A 419 17.54 9.64 13.73
CA HIS A 419 17.02 10.36 14.90
C HIS A 419 15.91 9.58 15.63
N LYS A 420 15.68 8.30 15.28
CA LYS A 420 14.65 7.42 15.87
C LYS A 420 13.23 7.99 15.75
N LEU A 421 12.91 8.56 14.60
CA LEU A 421 11.58 9.03 14.25
C LEU A 421 10.97 8.09 13.21
N PHE A 422 9.71 7.70 13.41
CA PHE A 422 8.98 7.02 12.35
C PHE A 422 8.35 8.02 11.37
N VAL A 423 7.98 7.52 10.20
CA VAL A 423 7.41 8.33 9.11
C VAL A 423 6.12 7.69 8.62
N ASP A 424 5.11 8.53 8.43
CA ASP A 424 3.89 8.26 7.68
C ASP A 424 3.84 9.23 6.49
N PHE A 425 3.72 8.69 5.27
CA PHE A 425 3.72 9.50 4.05
C PHE A 425 2.30 9.70 3.51
N HIS A 426 1.89 10.95 3.32
CA HIS A 426 0.61 11.36 2.73
C HIS A 426 0.80 12.07 1.39
N GLY A 427 -0.26 12.16 0.56
CA GLY A 427 -0.11 12.59 -0.83
C GLY A 427 0.95 11.76 -1.56
N SER A 428 1.01 10.47 -1.28
CA SER A 428 2.11 9.58 -1.61
C SER A 428 1.71 8.48 -2.57
N PHE A 429 2.67 7.97 -3.36
CA PHE A 429 2.42 6.75 -4.12
C PHE A 429 2.43 5.51 -3.21
N LYS A 430 1.97 4.37 -3.75
CA LYS A 430 1.92 3.08 -3.05
C LYS A 430 3.28 2.63 -2.49
N PRO A 431 3.32 1.77 -1.45
CA PRO A 431 4.53 1.07 -1.04
C PRO A 431 5.19 0.32 -2.21
N ALA A 432 6.51 0.30 -2.21
CA ALA A 432 7.32 -0.41 -3.20
C ALA A 432 8.61 -1.00 -2.57
N GLY A 433 8.58 -1.30 -1.26
CA GLY A 433 9.64 -1.97 -0.53
C GLY A 433 10.57 -1.06 0.29
N LEU A 434 10.35 0.25 0.30
CA LEU A 434 11.12 1.16 1.16
C LEU A 434 10.93 0.80 2.64
N GLU A 435 9.74 0.40 3.03
CA GLU A 435 9.36 0.00 4.40
C GLU A 435 10.05 -1.29 4.88
N ARG A 436 10.60 -2.12 3.99
CA ARG A 436 11.47 -3.24 4.36
C ARG A 436 12.88 -2.79 4.66
N ARG A 437 13.42 -1.87 3.83
CA ARG A 437 14.77 -1.33 3.99
C ARG A 437 14.86 -0.36 5.17
N TYR A 438 13.83 0.44 5.34
CA TYR A 438 13.68 1.43 6.40
C TYR A 438 12.36 1.17 7.17
N PRO A 439 12.38 0.22 8.13
CA PRO A 439 11.16 -0.16 8.88
C PRO A 439 10.52 0.96 9.70
N ASN A 440 11.18 2.10 9.83
CA ASN A 440 10.61 3.32 10.41
C ASN A 440 9.61 4.04 9.47
N VAL A 441 9.53 3.67 8.20
CA VAL A 441 8.42 4.04 7.33
C VAL A 441 7.27 3.08 7.61
N ILE A 442 6.30 3.51 8.40
CA ILE A 442 5.31 2.61 9.00
C ILE A 442 3.94 2.67 8.32
N SER A 443 3.67 3.71 7.52
CA SER A 443 2.48 3.80 6.69
C SER A 443 2.64 4.75 5.51
N TYR A 444 1.68 4.65 4.57
CA TYR A 444 1.55 5.53 3.41
C TYR A 444 0.07 5.73 3.13
N GLU A 445 -0.33 6.90 2.68
CA GLU A 445 -1.67 7.12 2.13
C GLU A 445 -1.79 6.48 0.71
N GLY A 446 -1.76 7.26 -0.33
CA GLY A 446 -1.94 6.80 -1.72
C GLY A 446 -3.22 5.99 -1.92
N VAL A 447 -4.32 6.45 -1.31
CA VAL A 447 -5.62 5.78 -1.27
C VAL A 447 -6.74 6.79 -1.13
N LEU A 448 -7.90 6.52 -1.75
CA LEU A 448 -9.13 7.25 -1.45
C LEU A 448 -9.66 6.79 -0.09
N GLY A 449 -9.14 7.40 0.99
CA GLY A 449 -9.46 7.09 2.37
C GLY A 449 -10.68 7.83 2.90
N LEU A 450 -10.99 7.63 4.20
CA LEU A 450 -12.13 8.29 4.87
C LEU A 450 -12.00 9.82 4.87
N GLU A 451 -10.77 10.34 4.81
CA GLU A 451 -10.50 11.77 4.72
C GLU A 451 -11.24 12.45 3.57
N GLN A 452 -11.48 11.75 2.46
CA GLN A 452 -12.21 12.24 1.28
C GLN A 452 -13.73 12.29 1.49
N GLY A 453 -14.19 12.07 2.72
CA GLY A 453 -15.59 12.27 3.13
C GLY A 453 -16.57 11.43 2.31
N GLY A 454 -17.62 12.05 1.78
CA GLY A 454 -18.68 11.39 1.01
C GLY A 454 -18.24 10.71 -0.29
N ASN A 455 -17.02 10.96 -0.77
CA ASN A 455 -16.44 10.25 -1.92
C ASN A 455 -15.88 8.87 -1.53
N CYS A 456 -15.50 8.69 -0.27
CA CYS A 456 -15.06 7.41 0.29
C CYS A 456 -16.28 6.55 0.61
N LYS A 457 -16.53 5.53 -0.20
CA LYS A 457 -17.70 4.64 -0.08
C LYS A 457 -17.27 3.18 -0.11
N PRO A 458 -18.02 2.27 0.54
CA PRO A 458 -17.73 0.84 0.55
C PRO A 458 -17.62 0.18 -0.84
N ASP A 459 -18.35 0.68 -1.86
CA ASP A 459 -18.26 0.20 -3.24
C ASP A 459 -16.86 0.38 -3.87
N ASN A 460 -16.06 1.31 -3.37
CA ASN A 460 -14.66 1.50 -3.74
C ASN A 460 -13.71 0.87 -2.71
N SER A 461 -14.00 1.07 -1.43
CA SER A 461 -13.11 0.63 -0.34
C SER A 461 -12.99 -0.90 -0.27
N ILE A 462 -14.00 -1.64 -0.76
CA ILE A 462 -13.95 -3.11 -0.82
C ILE A 462 -12.87 -3.66 -1.77
N TYR A 463 -12.39 -2.86 -2.72
CA TYR A 463 -11.28 -3.22 -3.60
C TYR A 463 -9.90 -2.97 -2.97
N LEU A 464 -9.82 -2.14 -1.93
CA LEU A 464 -8.54 -1.75 -1.33
C LEU A 464 -7.72 -2.94 -0.80
N PRO A 465 -8.29 -3.95 -0.12
CA PRO A 465 -7.53 -5.12 0.32
C PRO A 465 -6.87 -5.89 -0.84
N PHE A 466 -7.52 -5.92 -2.01
CA PHE A 466 -7.06 -6.65 -3.19
C PHE A 466 -6.10 -5.86 -4.07
N ILE A 467 -6.09 -4.54 -3.97
CA ILE A 467 -5.28 -3.69 -4.86
C ILE A 467 -4.26 -2.92 -4.05
N ARG A 468 -4.68 -1.91 -3.28
CA ARG A 468 -3.77 -0.98 -2.60
C ARG A 468 -3.06 -1.62 -1.42
N ASN A 469 -3.79 -2.30 -0.55
CA ASN A 469 -3.25 -2.91 0.66
C ASN A 469 -2.51 -4.23 0.36
N ALA A 470 -2.78 -4.86 -0.79
CA ALA A 470 -2.06 -6.04 -1.25
C ALA A 470 -0.56 -5.80 -1.50
N VAL A 471 -0.13 -4.54 -1.66
CA VAL A 471 1.27 -4.17 -1.90
C VAL A 471 1.95 -3.51 -0.69
N GLY A 472 1.24 -3.35 0.43
CA GLY A 472 1.81 -2.84 1.69
C GLY A 472 0.87 -1.96 2.49
N PRO A 473 1.37 -1.36 3.59
CA PRO A 473 0.55 -0.62 4.55
C PRO A 473 -0.19 0.56 3.92
N MET A 474 -1.34 0.90 4.52
CA MET A 474 -2.23 1.92 4.00
C MET A 474 -2.84 2.74 5.13
N ASP A 475 -2.59 4.06 5.15
CA ASP A 475 -3.31 4.96 6.04
C ASP A 475 -4.65 5.39 5.43
N PHE A 476 -5.68 4.60 5.71
CA PHE A 476 -7.05 4.84 5.27
C PHE A 476 -7.81 5.84 6.16
N THR A 477 -7.30 6.14 7.34
CA THR A 477 -7.92 6.97 8.37
C THR A 477 -9.30 6.48 8.83
N PRO A 478 -9.46 5.22 9.30
CA PRO A 478 -10.77 4.65 9.68
C PRO A 478 -11.32 5.21 10.99
N GLY A 479 -12.53 4.77 11.37
CA GLY A 479 -13.04 4.91 12.74
C GLY A 479 -14.16 5.91 12.93
N SER A 480 -14.85 6.33 11.87
CA SER A 480 -16.06 7.13 12.05
C SER A 480 -17.12 6.37 12.86
N MET A 481 -17.47 6.90 14.02
CA MET A 481 -18.56 6.37 14.85
C MET A 481 -19.91 6.96 14.45
N PHE A 482 -19.90 8.12 13.78
CA PHE A 482 -21.07 8.73 13.17
C PHE A 482 -21.12 8.37 11.69
N SER A 483 -21.89 7.34 11.38
CA SER A 483 -21.94 6.70 10.07
C SER A 483 -23.33 6.73 9.45
N ALA A 484 -23.40 6.77 8.13
CA ALA A 484 -24.65 6.71 7.36
C ALA A 484 -24.51 5.79 6.14
N GLN A 485 -25.64 5.34 5.64
CA GLN A 485 -25.70 4.77 4.28
C GLN A 485 -25.39 5.86 3.25
N PRO A 486 -24.86 5.52 2.04
CA PRO A 486 -24.41 6.53 1.07
C PRO A 486 -25.43 7.62 0.74
N GLU A 487 -26.70 7.27 0.60
CA GLU A 487 -27.79 8.21 0.27
C GLU A 487 -28.14 9.19 1.40
N ASP A 488 -27.85 8.81 2.65
CA ASP A 488 -28.15 9.58 3.85
C ASP A 488 -26.93 10.34 4.40
N ASN A 489 -25.75 10.17 3.79
CA ASN A 489 -24.56 10.87 4.23
C ASN A 489 -24.69 12.37 4.03
N ARG A 490 -24.62 13.12 5.12
CA ARG A 490 -24.72 14.59 5.18
C ARG A 490 -23.57 15.17 6.00
N SER A 491 -22.35 14.70 5.70
CA SER A 491 -21.14 15.16 6.37
C SER A 491 -20.98 16.68 6.29
N THR A 492 -20.70 17.32 7.41
CA THR A 492 -20.45 18.77 7.51
C THR A 492 -19.19 19.01 8.33
N ARG A 493 -18.70 20.26 8.33
CA ARG A 493 -17.52 20.64 9.13
C ARG A 493 -17.67 20.36 10.62
N SER A 494 -18.86 20.57 11.17
CA SER A 494 -19.15 20.38 12.60
C SER A 494 -19.68 18.98 12.92
N ASN A 495 -19.90 18.14 11.92
CA ASN A 495 -20.50 16.84 12.07
C ASN A 495 -20.01 15.92 10.94
N ALA A 496 -18.74 15.57 11.00
CA ALA A 496 -18.12 14.67 10.05
C ALA A 496 -18.79 13.29 10.13
N MET A 497 -19.02 12.66 8.98
CA MET A 497 -19.78 11.43 8.86
C MET A 497 -19.13 10.47 7.88
N GLY A 498 -18.90 9.24 8.31
CA GLY A 498 -18.42 8.15 7.46
C GLY A 498 -19.56 7.50 6.67
N THR A 499 -19.22 6.75 5.64
CA THR A 499 -20.15 5.94 4.85
C THR A 499 -19.98 4.45 5.18
N GLY A 500 -21.09 3.72 5.19
CA GLY A 500 -21.17 2.34 5.65
C GLY A 500 -21.62 2.23 7.11
N THR A 501 -21.74 1.00 7.62
CA THR A 501 -22.21 0.81 9.01
C THR A 501 -21.11 1.08 10.04
N ARG A 502 -21.51 1.24 11.30
CA ARG A 502 -20.55 1.33 12.41
C ARG A 502 -19.72 0.06 12.54
N ALA A 503 -20.34 -1.12 12.41
CA ALA A 503 -19.61 -2.39 12.42
C ALA A 503 -18.62 -2.50 11.23
N TYR A 504 -18.95 -1.92 10.06
CA TYR A 504 -18.01 -1.78 8.95
C TYR A 504 -16.78 -0.96 9.37
N GLN A 505 -16.96 0.22 9.95
CA GLN A 505 -15.86 1.08 10.39
C GLN A 505 -14.97 0.40 11.43
N MET A 506 -15.55 -0.37 12.34
CA MET A 506 -14.82 -1.15 13.36
C MET A 506 -14.05 -2.32 12.72
N ALA A 507 -14.63 -2.99 11.72
CA ALA A 507 -13.99 -4.11 11.03
C ALA A 507 -12.75 -3.69 10.22
N LEU A 508 -12.69 -2.43 9.74
CA LEU A 508 -11.54 -1.90 8.99
C LEU A 508 -10.23 -1.99 9.78
N TYR A 509 -10.26 -1.90 11.13
CA TYR A 509 -9.06 -2.04 11.96
C TYR A 509 -8.46 -3.45 11.93
N VAL A 510 -9.23 -4.45 11.54
CA VAL A 510 -8.76 -5.82 11.35
C VAL A 510 -8.45 -6.11 9.88
N VAL A 511 -9.28 -5.61 8.95
CA VAL A 511 -9.16 -5.91 7.52
C VAL A 511 -7.99 -5.16 6.87
N PHE A 512 -7.81 -3.87 7.18
CA PHE A 512 -6.74 -3.06 6.61
C PHE A 512 -5.43 -3.17 7.38
N GLU A 513 -4.31 -3.07 6.68
CA GLU A 513 -2.97 -3.13 7.23
C GLU A 513 -2.36 -1.73 7.31
N SER A 514 -1.96 -1.36 8.52
CA SER A 514 -1.15 -0.19 8.79
C SER A 514 -0.50 -0.36 10.17
N ALA A 515 0.79 -0.10 10.30
CA ALA A 515 1.47 -0.14 11.59
C ALA A 515 1.18 1.11 12.44
N ILE A 516 0.59 2.14 11.83
CA ILE A 516 -0.02 3.27 12.51
C ILE A 516 -1.45 3.40 12.00
N GLN A 517 -2.45 3.30 12.89
CA GLN A 517 -3.87 3.38 12.50
C GLN A 517 -4.55 4.57 13.18
N MET A 518 -5.14 5.43 12.36
CA MET A 518 -5.86 6.61 12.84
C MET A 518 -7.19 6.24 13.49
N LEU A 519 -7.58 7.00 14.50
CA LEU A 519 -8.93 7.14 14.98
C LEU A 519 -9.44 8.50 14.46
N ALA A 520 -10.26 8.47 13.40
CA ALA A 520 -10.62 9.69 12.66
C ALA A 520 -11.66 10.55 13.38
N ASP A 521 -12.55 9.96 14.18
CA ASP A 521 -13.62 10.71 14.87
C ASP A 521 -13.09 11.50 16.07
N THR A 522 -13.92 12.38 16.59
CA THR A 522 -13.56 13.22 17.73
C THR A 522 -13.56 12.44 19.05
N PRO A 523 -12.66 12.75 19.99
CA PRO A 523 -12.68 12.19 21.32
C PRO A 523 -14.04 12.22 22.01
N SER A 524 -14.82 13.30 21.86
CA SER A 524 -16.17 13.40 22.44
C SER A 524 -17.12 12.33 21.90
N ARG A 525 -17.03 11.97 20.61
CA ARG A 525 -17.82 10.90 20.01
C ARG A 525 -17.39 9.54 20.50
N TYR A 526 -16.09 9.27 20.52
CA TYR A 526 -15.54 8.02 21.04
C TYR A 526 -15.88 7.78 22.50
N LEU A 527 -15.92 8.82 23.32
CA LEU A 527 -16.32 8.73 24.72
C LEU A 527 -17.83 8.39 24.88
N GLN A 528 -18.68 8.85 23.96
CA GLN A 528 -20.11 8.45 23.93
C GLN A 528 -20.27 6.99 23.49
N GLU A 529 -19.46 6.54 22.53
CA GLU A 529 -19.50 5.19 21.97
C GLU A 529 -18.45 4.29 22.64
N HIS A 530 -18.43 4.29 23.97
CA HIS A 530 -17.39 3.72 24.81
C HIS A 530 -17.05 2.26 24.46
N GLU A 531 -18.04 1.37 24.33
CA GLU A 531 -17.76 -0.05 24.05
C GLU A 531 -17.20 -0.32 22.66
N CYS A 532 -17.59 0.49 21.65
CA CYS A 532 -16.99 0.44 20.32
C CYS A 532 -15.54 0.93 20.37
N THR A 533 -15.29 1.99 21.12
CA THR A 533 -13.95 2.58 21.29
C THR A 533 -13.02 1.63 22.04
N GLU A 534 -13.49 0.93 23.09
CA GLU A 534 -12.72 -0.10 23.77
C GLU A 534 -12.30 -1.24 22.83
N TYR A 535 -13.23 -1.70 21.98
CA TYR A 535 -12.89 -2.71 20.98
C TYR A 535 -11.83 -2.19 20.01
N ILE A 536 -12.04 -1.01 19.39
CA ILE A 536 -11.08 -0.41 18.45
C ILE A 536 -9.70 -0.29 19.12
N ALA A 537 -9.64 0.23 20.33
CA ALA A 537 -8.40 0.39 21.08
C ALA A 537 -7.69 -0.95 21.34
N SER A 538 -8.46 -2.03 21.55
CA SER A 538 -7.93 -3.37 21.83
C SER A 538 -7.36 -4.09 20.59
N VAL A 539 -7.76 -3.71 19.37
CA VAL A 539 -7.30 -4.36 18.12
C VAL A 539 -5.83 -4.01 17.89
N PRO A 540 -4.92 -4.98 17.76
CA PRO A 540 -3.52 -4.70 17.44
C PRO A 540 -3.34 -4.07 16.05
N VAL A 541 -2.20 -3.42 15.83
CA VAL A 541 -1.79 -2.88 14.51
C VAL A 541 -0.68 -3.72 13.85
N VAL A 542 -0.15 -4.71 14.57
CA VAL A 542 0.85 -5.66 14.06
C VAL A 542 0.48 -7.07 14.52
N TRP A 543 0.78 -8.07 13.68
CA TRP A 543 0.20 -9.40 13.78
C TRP A 543 1.23 -10.50 13.73
N ASP A 544 1.03 -11.55 14.51
CA ASP A 544 1.89 -12.73 14.46
C ASP A 544 1.55 -13.59 13.25
N GLU A 545 0.26 -13.64 12.88
CA GLU A 545 -0.26 -14.43 11.78
C GLU A 545 -1.55 -13.82 11.20
N THR A 546 -1.70 -13.88 9.89
CA THR A 546 -2.92 -13.49 9.17
C THR A 546 -3.42 -14.65 8.31
N LYS A 547 -4.74 -14.91 8.37
CA LYS A 547 -5.45 -15.86 7.53
C LYS A 547 -6.65 -15.17 6.89
N VAL A 548 -6.77 -15.27 5.58
CA VAL A 548 -7.98 -14.82 4.89
C VAL A 548 -8.94 -16.01 4.83
N LEU A 549 -10.02 -15.92 5.61
CA LEU A 549 -10.96 -17.03 5.74
C LEU A 549 -11.79 -17.20 4.46
N ASP A 550 -12.27 -16.08 3.92
CA ASP A 550 -12.95 -16.03 2.63
C ASP A 550 -12.89 -14.63 2.03
N ALA A 551 -12.83 -14.52 0.71
CA ALA A 551 -12.79 -13.23 0.04
C ALA A 551 -13.23 -13.35 -1.42
N LYS A 552 -13.89 -12.30 -1.92
CA LYS A 552 -14.23 -12.15 -3.34
C LYS A 552 -14.04 -10.71 -3.79
N VAL A 553 -13.26 -10.53 -4.84
CA VAL A 553 -12.91 -9.20 -5.38
C VAL A 553 -14.16 -8.37 -5.63
N GLY A 554 -14.17 -7.16 -5.04
CA GLY A 554 -15.27 -6.21 -5.17
C GLY A 554 -16.55 -6.57 -4.42
N GLU A 555 -16.59 -7.69 -3.68
CA GLU A 555 -17.79 -8.13 -2.98
C GLU A 555 -17.62 -8.14 -1.46
N TYR A 556 -16.68 -8.91 -0.94
CA TYR A 556 -16.45 -9.04 0.51
C TYR A 556 -15.05 -9.55 0.86
N VAL A 557 -14.68 -9.36 2.11
CA VAL A 557 -13.47 -9.93 2.73
C VAL A 557 -13.81 -10.39 4.15
N VAL A 558 -13.32 -11.56 4.54
CA VAL A 558 -13.31 -12.06 5.92
C VAL A 558 -11.89 -12.46 6.27
N THR A 559 -11.29 -11.75 7.22
CA THR A 559 -9.89 -11.96 7.65
C THR A 559 -9.83 -12.25 9.14
N ALA A 560 -9.02 -13.24 9.54
CA ALA A 560 -8.65 -13.51 10.92
C ALA A 560 -7.17 -13.20 11.13
N ARG A 561 -6.83 -12.50 12.22
CA ARG A 561 -5.46 -12.10 12.56
C ARG A 561 -5.16 -12.44 14.01
N ARG A 562 -3.99 -13.01 14.27
CA ARG A 562 -3.56 -13.43 15.59
C ARG A 562 -2.53 -12.47 16.19
N LYS A 563 -2.72 -12.18 17.48
CA LYS A 563 -1.70 -11.55 18.31
C LYS A 563 -1.64 -12.26 19.66
N GLY A 564 -0.50 -12.88 19.97
CA GLY A 564 -0.39 -13.76 21.12
C GLY A 564 -1.38 -14.93 21.02
N GLU A 565 -2.22 -15.08 22.02
CA GLU A 565 -3.25 -16.12 22.06
C GLU A 565 -4.61 -15.69 21.47
N LYS A 566 -4.79 -14.38 21.19
CA LYS A 566 -6.06 -13.84 20.72
C LYS A 566 -6.13 -13.79 19.20
N TRP A 567 -7.30 -14.11 18.66
CA TRP A 567 -7.64 -13.92 17.27
C TRP A 567 -8.66 -12.78 17.11
N PHE A 568 -8.41 -11.90 16.16
CA PHE A 568 -9.30 -10.84 15.75
C PHE A 568 -9.84 -11.15 14.38
N VAL A 569 -11.17 -11.15 14.23
CA VAL A 569 -11.84 -11.42 12.96
C VAL A 569 -12.53 -10.14 12.49
N GLY A 570 -12.31 -9.77 11.23
CA GLY A 570 -12.96 -8.63 10.59
C GLY A 570 -13.58 -9.05 9.27
N ALA A 571 -14.81 -8.60 9.02
CA ALA A 571 -15.51 -8.82 7.76
C ALA A 571 -16.17 -7.54 7.26
N ILE A 572 -16.08 -7.30 5.95
CA ILE A 572 -16.67 -6.14 5.27
C ILE A 572 -17.35 -6.58 3.96
N THR A 573 -18.41 -5.85 3.57
CA THR A 573 -19.11 -6.07 2.30
C THR A 573 -19.36 -4.77 1.56
N ASN A 574 -19.65 -4.87 0.26
CA ASN A 574 -20.03 -3.78 -0.61
C ASN A 574 -21.51 -3.36 -0.41
N GLN A 575 -22.12 -2.73 -1.44
CA GLN A 575 -23.53 -2.30 -1.43
C GLN A 575 -24.54 -3.45 -1.34
N ASP A 576 -24.10 -4.70 -1.45
CA ASP A 576 -24.95 -5.87 -1.33
C ASP A 576 -24.77 -6.52 0.03
N GLY A 577 -25.88 -6.68 0.78
CA GLY A 577 -25.88 -7.45 2.03
C GLY A 577 -25.70 -8.95 1.75
N ARG A 578 -25.00 -9.63 2.66
CA ARG A 578 -24.73 -11.06 2.52
C ARG A 578 -24.49 -11.77 3.84
N THR A 579 -24.55 -13.08 3.77
CA THR A 579 -24.10 -13.96 4.85
C THR A 579 -22.93 -14.78 4.32
N VAL A 580 -21.83 -14.80 5.07
CA VAL A 580 -20.64 -15.59 4.75
C VAL A 580 -20.40 -16.59 5.87
N ASP A 581 -20.29 -17.84 5.52
CA ASP A 581 -20.00 -18.92 6.47
C ASP A 581 -18.52 -19.27 6.43
N VAL A 582 -17.85 -19.21 7.58
CA VAL A 582 -16.42 -19.51 7.70
C VAL A 582 -16.17 -20.57 8.78
N ASN A 583 -15.15 -21.39 8.59
CA ASN A 583 -14.69 -22.35 9.58
C ASN A 583 -13.67 -21.72 10.52
N LEU A 584 -13.73 -22.07 11.81
CA LEU A 584 -12.77 -21.62 12.82
C LEU A 584 -11.69 -22.68 13.11
N ASP A 585 -11.35 -23.52 12.12
CA ASP A 585 -10.41 -24.64 12.22
C ASP A 585 -8.97 -24.24 12.56
N PHE A 586 -8.66 -22.96 12.47
CA PHE A 586 -7.39 -22.39 12.89
C PHE A 586 -7.26 -22.20 14.42
N LEU A 587 -8.35 -22.34 15.17
CA LEU A 587 -8.31 -22.25 16.64
C LEU A 587 -7.66 -23.49 17.22
N LYS A 588 -7.03 -23.34 18.39
CA LYS A 588 -6.59 -24.46 19.20
C LYS A 588 -7.78 -25.30 19.67
N ASP A 589 -7.52 -26.56 20.02
CA ASP A 589 -8.54 -27.41 20.64
C ASP A 589 -9.05 -26.81 21.95
N GLY A 590 -10.35 -26.90 22.18
CA GLY A 590 -11.03 -26.38 23.36
C GLY A 590 -12.13 -25.38 23.05
N ASN A 591 -12.73 -24.86 24.11
CA ASN A 591 -13.72 -23.79 24.01
C ASN A 591 -13.04 -22.44 24.14
N HIS A 592 -13.46 -21.50 23.33
CA HIS A 592 -13.00 -20.12 23.28
C HIS A 592 -14.21 -19.19 23.43
N THR A 593 -13.99 -18.00 23.96
CA THR A 593 -15.00 -16.95 24.03
C THR A 593 -14.86 -16.03 22.81
N LEU A 594 -15.92 -15.90 22.03
CA LEU A 594 -16.06 -14.91 20.97
C LEU A 594 -16.89 -13.73 21.46
N THR A 595 -16.31 -12.53 21.46
CA THR A 595 -17.05 -11.27 21.60
C THR A 595 -17.10 -10.59 20.24
N SER A 596 -18.29 -10.41 19.66
CA SER A 596 -18.51 -9.81 18.36
C SER A 596 -19.31 -8.51 18.40
N PHE A 597 -19.07 -7.67 17.39
CA PHE A 597 -19.85 -6.49 17.03
C PHE A 597 -20.39 -6.69 15.62
N GLU A 598 -21.70 -6.73 15.50
CA GLU A 598 -22.42 -7.13 14.29
C GLU A 598 -23.34 -5.99 13.83
N ASP A 599 -23.64 -5.94 12.54
CA ASP A 599 -24.70 -5.06 12.05
C ASP A 599 -26.02 -5.35 12.76
N GLY A 600 -26.68 -4.31 13.27
CA GLY A 600 -28.01 -4.41 13.84
C GLY A 600 -29.10 -4.69 12.82
N ILE A 601 -30.30 -5.00 13.27
CA ILE A 601 -31.42 -5.37 12.38
C ILE A 601 -31.84 -4.24 11.45
N ASN A 602 -31.57 -2.99 11.82
CA ASN A 602 -31.91 -1.79 11.04
C ASN A 602 -30.67 -1.11 10.43
N ALA A 603 -29.48 -1.71 10.48
CA ALA A 603 -28.25 -1.09 10.02
C ALA A 603 -28.25 -0.77 8.50
N ASP A 604 -29.11 -1.41 7.73
CA ASP A 604 -29.37 -1.12 6.31
C ASP A 604 -29.98 0.28 6.07
N ARG A 605 -30.56 0.90 7.10
CA ARG A 605 -31.17 2.24 7.11
C ARG A 605 -30.56 3.14 8.15
N GLN A 606 -30.33 2.63 9.36
CA GLN A 606 -29.67 3.30 10.47
C GLN A 606 -28.27 2.72 10.64
N ALA A 607 -27.31 3.25 9.91
CA ALA A 607 -25.95 2.68 9.80
C ALA A 607 -25.20 2.57 11.13
N MET A 608 -25.64 3.29 12.17
CA MET A 608 -25.07 3.20 13.51
C MET A 608 -25.67 2.08 14.36
N ASP A 609 -26.72 1.36 13.86
CA ASP A 609 -27.32 0.24 14.60
C ASP A 609 -26.39 -0.97 14.58
N TYR A 610 -26.00 -1.43 15.77
CA TYR A 610 -25.12 -2.58 15.92
C TYR A 610 -25.55 -3.42 17.13
N LYS A 611 -25.04 -4.66 17.19
CA LYS A 611 -25.20 -5.54 18.35
C LYS A 611 -23.86 -6.09 18.80
N LYS A 612 -23.61 -6.01 20.11
CA LYS A 612 -22.53 -6.75 20.77
C LYS A 612 -23.07 -8.10 21.24
N ARG A 613 -22.36 -9.18 20.97
CA ARG A 613 -22.68 -10.53 21.39
C ARG A 613 -21.47 -11.22 21.99
N THR A 614 -21.73 -12.15 22.91
CA THR A 614 -20.73 -13.07 23.43
C THR A 614 -21.27 -14.50 23.25
N SER A 615 -20.42 -15.39 22.75
CA SER A 615 -20.74 -16.79 22.51
C SER A 615 -19.52 -17.68 22.72
N GLU A 616 -19.74 -18.97 22.99
CA GLU A 616 -18.67 -19.96 22.97
C GLU A 616 -18.47 -20.49 21.55
N VAL A 617 -17.20 -20.65 21.16
CA VAL A 617 -16.80 -21.21 19.87
C VAL A 617 -15.65 -22.19 20.06
N SER A 618 -15.41 -23.04 19.07
CA SER A 618 -14.29 -23.98 19.03
C SER A 618 -13.74 -24.10 17.61
N ASN A 619 -12.68 -24.85 17.41
CA ASN A 619 -12.13 -25.18 16.08
C ASN A 619 -13.10 -25.99 15.17
N LYS A 620 -14.22 -26.48 15.71
CA LYS A 620 -15.29 -27.16 14.96
C LYS A 620 -16.45 -26.22 14.63
N THR A 621 -16.42 -24.99 15.11
CA THR A 621 -17.50 -24.01 14.89
C THR A 621 -17.48 -23.51 13.44
N LYS A 622 -18.64 -23.57 12.80
CA LYS A 622 -18.91 -22.84 11.57
C LYS A 622 -19.58 -21.52 11.94
N LEU A 623 -18.87 -20.43 11.78
CA LEU A 623 -19.34 -19.08 12.10
C LEU A 623 -20.09 -18.51 10.90
N SER A 624 -21.35 -18.09 11.11
CA SER A 624 -22.17 -17.44 10.09
C SER A 624 -22.15 -15.93 10.30
N ILE A 625 -21.49 -15.20 9.43
CA ILE A 625 -21.29 -13.74 9.50
C ILE A 625 -22.32 -13.07 8.60
N LYS A 626 -23.29 -12.40 9.19
CA LYS A 626 -24.32 -11.65 8.47
C LYS A 626 -23.96 -10.16 8.43
N MET A 627 -23.89 -9.59 7.23
CA MET A 627 -23.64 -8.18 6.98
C MET A 627 -24.79 -7.59 6.16
N VAL A 628 -25.29 -6.42 6.51
CA VAL A 628 -26.21 -5.66 5.67
C VAL A 628 -25.45 -4.97 4.54
N ARG A 629 -26.11 -4.30 3.63
CA ARG A 629 -25.46 -3.48 2.59
C ARG A 629 -24.50 -2.48 3.20
N ASN A 630 -23.31 -2.33 2.62
CA ASN A 630 -22.23 -1.47 3.13
C ASN A 630 -21.89 -1.77 4.61
N GLY A 631 -22.09 -3.01 5.00
CA GLY A 631 -22.00 -3.48 6.36
C GLY A 631 -20.70 -4.18 6.70
N GLY A 632 -20.58 -4.51 7.98
CA GLY A 632 -19.43 -5.21 8.52
C GLY A 632 -19.75 -6.05 9.74
N TRP A 633 -18.75 -6.77 10.16
CA TRP A 633 -18.75 -7.59 11.36
C TRP A 633 -17.31 -7.66 11.90
N CYS A 634 -17.15 -7.57 13.20
CA CYS A 634 -15.84 -7.77 13.81
C CYS A 634 -15.95 -8.43 15.17
N GLY A 635 -14.88 -9.10 15.62
CA GLY A 635 -14.88 -9.74 16.92
C GLY A 635 -13.47 -10.17 17.36
N VAL A 636 -13.37 -10.50 18.65
CA VAL A 636 -12.18 -11.09 19.26
C VAL A 636 -12.52 -12.45 19.84
N ILE A 637 -11.63 -13.43 19.63
CA ILE A 637 -11.70 -14.80 20.16
C ILE A 637 -10.55 -14.97 21.15
N GLU A 638 -10.89 -15.34 22.39
CA GLU A 638 -9.97 -15.51 23.51
C GLU A 638 -10.02 -16.92 24.10
#